data_5464b8ffa4be5709f4722a54cf81d44c
#
_entry.id   5464b8ffa4be5709f4722a54cf81d44c
#
_cell.length_a   1.000
_cell.length_b   1.000
_cell.length_c   1.000
_cell.angle_alpha   90.00
_cell.angle_beta   90.00
_cell.angle_gamma   90.00
#
_symmetry.space_group_name_H-M   'P 1'
#
loop_
_entity.id
_entity.type
_entity.pdbx_description
1 polymer ?
#
loop_
_entity_poly.entity_id
_entity_poly.type
_entity_poly.pdbx_seq_one_letter_code
_entity_poly.pdbx_strand_id
1 'polypeptide(L)'
;MVTVVEALVHKQNMNMFLKFCLWKMFFFSAWSPTGHAEYSSLPEVVIPLRVAVTSRNTISSGWLSYSLHVGGQRHIITMKPKKNLISRNFRLFTYTQQGDLLEEQPFVQTDCYYHGYVDEDPESLVIVNTCLGSLQGILEINGTTYEIMRKSSTSTFEHLAYKVDSGESESSPMRCGLSEEEIERQMKLQESTATLLQIPYENWWTHHRLIEYFVVIDHNRYVHRNSNKTTCIQDMLQIVNGINAYYLQIETDVVLTKLELWSTKNLVNVEQEIQKVLSAFCNWKINNIGNRVAHDIIHLFVKRGYGIYLGLANIAAVCSLLNCAVNSFVSDSLTDMSFIIAHEMGHNLGMKHDVNGCTCGRKDCIMAPYKSNSPKFSNCSYEEMFSCVTKKSCLYNIPVPIRTTDVKLTVCGNELVEEGEQCDCGDTETCSKDPCCSKDCILNRGAQCAFGLCCKDCQFLPTGTVCREEKNECDLPEWCNGTSGECPEDVYKEDGTPCSDESYCYKMGCHQHDGQCREIFGDGSRNADEICYMEVNRVGDRFGNCGNDSSKYRRCRLADVLCGRIQCENVRKLPQRRNHETLYYTSFDNITCWTMDYHFGIATADFGAVRDGTACAPDYLCINRKCVSTSVLVSNCSPQLCHMQGVCNNKHHCHCNNTWEPPDCLLRGHGGSIDSGPPPVPLPPSNWSMYFVVFIVMYVLGLIALYGIRQLKKQSPK
;
A
#
# COMPACT_ATOMS: atom_id res chain seq x y z
N MET A 1 -21.35 43.58 -72.65
CA MET A 1 -20.41 42.42 -72.45
C MET A 1 -19.60 42.48 -71.15
N VAL A 2 -19.33 43.67 -70.61
CA VAL A 2 -18.56 43.83 -69.31
C VAL A 2 -19.37 43.41 -68.08
N THR A 3 -20.67 43.67 -68.04
CA THR A 3 -21.56 43.37 -66.94
C THR A 3 -21.86 41.86 -66.69
N VAL A 4 -21.69 41.03 -67.73
CA VAL A 4 -21.91 39.57 -67.62
C VAL A 4 -20.65 38.84 -67.12
N VAL A 5 -19.46 39.40 -67.41
CA VAL A 5 -18.19 38.83 -66.96
C VAL A 5 -17.98 39.08 -65.47
N GLU A 6 -18.35 40.26 -64.91
CA GLU A 6 -18.28 40.57 -63.50
C GLU A 6 -19.24 39.70 -62.71
N ALA A 7 -20.43 39.37 -63.17
CA ALA A 7 -21.37 38.48 -62.48
C ALA A 7 -20.90 37.02 -62.48
N LEU A 8 -20.19 36.56 -63.52
CA LEU A 8 -19.63 35.20 -63.57
C LEU A 8 -18.38 35.03 -62.65
N VAL A 9 -17.52 36.06 -62.60
CA VAL A 9 -16.36 36.07 -61.71
C VAL A 9 -16.80 36.12 -60.23
N HIS A 10 -17.84 36.89 -59.89
CA HIS A 10 -18.39 36.95 -58.53
C HIS A 10 -19.06 35.63 -58.15
N LYS A 11 -19.73 34.95 -59.11
CA LYS A 11 -20.33 33.62 -58.81
C LYS A 11 -19.31 32.50 -58.69
N GLN A 12 -18.16 32.58 -59.39
CA GLN A 12 -17.05 31.61 -59.21
C GLN A 12 -16.32 31.84 -57.93
N ASN A 13 -16.07 33.08 -57.51
CA ASN A 13 -15.43 33.40 -56.24
C ASN A 13 -16.32 33.02 -55.04
N MET A 14 -17.64 33.20 -55.11
CA MET A 14 -18.59 32.84 -54.12
C MET A 14 -18.68 31.29 -53.94
N ASN A 15 -18.61 30.53 -55.05
CA ASN A 15 -18.55 29.07 -55.02
C ASN A 15 -17.23 28.54 -54.45
N MET A 16 -16.12 29.26 -54.70
CA MET A 16 -14.81 28.89 -54.16
C MET A 16 -14.73 29.20 -52.67
N PHE A 17 -15.30 30.31 -52.20
CA PHE A 17 -15.40 30.67 -50.79
C PHE A 17 -16.32 29.71 -50.00
N LEU A 18 -17.47 29.35 -50.61
CA LEU A 18 -18.38 28.35 -50.02
C LEU A 18 -17.76 26.96 -49.97
N LYS A 19 -17.00 26.53 -50.97
CA LYS A 19 -16.24 25.28 -50.97
C LYS A 19 -15.11 25.33 -49.95
N PHE A 20 -14.44 26.46 -49.77
CA PHE A 20 -13.40 26.63 -48.77
C PHE A 20 -13.97 26.65 -47.34
N CYS A 21 -15.14 27.28 -47.12
CA CYS A 21 -15.85 27.23 -45.85
C CYS A 21 -16.41 25.83 -45.55
N LEU A 22 -16.98 25.13 -46.54
CA LEU A 22 -17.42 23.75 -46.40
C LEU A 22 -16.23 22.80 -46.19
N TRP A 23 -15.09 23.03 -46.84
CA TRP A 23 -13.88 22.26 -46.64
C TRP A 23 -13.27 22.49 -45.22
N LYS A 24 -13.29 23.73 -44.72
CA LYS A 24 -12.94 24.04 -43.35
C LYS A 24 -13.93 23.43 -42.33
N MET A 25 -15.24 23.50 -42.62
CA MET A 25 -16.22 22.81 -41.74
C MET A 25 -16.06 21.27 -41.75
N PHE A 26 -15.74 20.68 -42.92
CA PHE A 26 -15.44 19.24 -42.98
C PHE A 26 -14.13 18.85 -42.28
N PHE A 27 -13.10 19.70 -42.32
CA PHE A 27 -11.86 19.46 -41.57
C PHE A 27 -12.01 19.71 -40.09
N PHE A 28 -12.90 20.62 -39.67
CA PHE A 28 -13.22 20.82 -38.25
C PHE A 28 -14.19 19.77 -37.71
N SER A 29 -15.02 19.13 -38.56
CA SER A 29 -15.91 18.05 -38.13
C SER A 29 -15.27 16.65 -38.22
N ALA A 30 -14.10 16.51 -38.86
CA ALA A 30 -13.35 15.26 -38.93
C ALA A 30 -12.28 15.12 -37.81
N TRP A 31 -12.09 16.16 -37.01
CA TRP A 31 -11.36 16.08 -35.76
C TRP A 31 -12.37 16.04 -34.60
N SER A 32 -13.04 14.90 -34.45
CA SER A 32 -13.58 14.52 -33.16
C SER A 32 -12.37 14.27 -32.29
N PRO A 33 -12.16 14.98 -31.17
CA PRO A 33 -11.18 14.58 -30.21
C PRO A 33 -11.64 13.20 -29.70
N THR A 34 -10.83 12.18 -29.91
CA THR A 34 -10.91 10.92 -29.17
C THR A 34 -11.12 11.27 -27.70
N GLY A 35 -12.20 10.75 -27.12
CA GLY A 35 -12.69 11.12 -25.79
C GLY A 35 -11.63 11.03 -24.71
N HIS A 36 -10.96 12.14 -24.48
CA HIS A 36 -10.25 12.37 -23.24
C HIS A 36 -11.28 12.82 -22.21
N ALA A 37 -11.16 12.33 -20.99
CA ALA A 37 -11.88 12.90 -19.87
C ALA A 37 -11.73 14.43 -19.92
N GLU A 38 -12.83 15.17 -19.73
CA GLU A 38 -12.79 16.63 -19.66
C GLU A 38 -12.01 17.02 -18.39
N TYR A 39 -10.71 17.24 -18.54
CA TYR A 39 -9.90 17.84 -17.49
C TYR A 39 -10.05 19.36 -17.58
N SER A 40 -10.47 20.00 -16.49
CA SER A 40 -10.72 21.45 -16.44
C SER A 40 -9.43 22.27 -16.44
N SER A 41 -8.29 21.65 -16.18
CA SER A 41 -6.98 22.32 -16.14
C SER A 41 -5.97 21.68 -17.09
N LEU A 42 -5.01 22.49 -17.55
CA LEU A 42 -3.88 21.97 -18.31
C LEU A 42 -3.06 21.00 -17.43
N PRO A 43 -2.60 19.86 -17.98
CA PRO A 43 -1.80 18.92 -17.22
C PRO A 43 -0.44 19.51 -16.84
N GLU A 44 0.01 19.19 -15.63
CA GLU A 44 1.36 19.48 -15.19
C GLU A 44 2.33 18.41 -15.72
N VAL A 45 3.51 18.83 -16.17
CA VAL A 45 4.58 17.91 -16.55
C VAL A 45 5.33 17.50 -15.27
N VAL A 46 5.35 16.20 -15.00
CA VAL A 46 5.95 15.62 -13.78
C VAL A 46 7.02 14.63 -14.18
N ILE A 47 8.15 14.68 -13.50
CA ILE A 47 9.25 13.70 -13.63
C ILE A 47 9.38 12.96 -12.31
N PRO A 48 8.92 11.68 -12.24
CA PRO A 48 9.11 10.86 -11.06
C PRO A 48 10.60 10.53 -10.88
N LEU A 49 11.16 10.92 -9.75
CA LEU A 49 12.54 10.61 -9.40
C LEU A 49 12.55 9.57 -8.30
N ARG A 50 13.14 8.40 -8.56
CA ARG A 50 13.31 7.36 -7.55
C ARG A 50 14.17 7.89 -6.41
N VAL A 51 13.70 7.75 -5.19
CA VAL A 51 14.40 8.16 -3.98
C VAL A 51 14.91 6.90 -3.29
N ALA A 52 16.21 6.84 -3.06
CA ALA A 52 16.76 5.82 -2.18
C ALA A 52 16.18 6.05 -0.79
N VAL A 53 15.51 5.07 -0.24
CA VAL A 53 14.88 5.18 1.06
C VAL A 53 15.96 5.15 2.14
N THR A 54 16.46 6.33 2.51
CA THR A 54 17.19 6.55 3.76
C THR A 54 16.17 6.82 4.85
N SER A 55 15.32 5.85 5.14
CA SER A 55 14.27 6.02 6.14
C SER A 55 14.73 5.58 7.52
N ARG A 56 14.49 6.43 8.50
CA ARG A 56 14.63 6.16 9.94
C ARG A 56 13.69 5.06 10.46
N ASN A 57 12.84 4.50 9.61
CA ASN A 57 11.93 3.40 9.95
C ASN A 57 12.17 2.24 8.98
N THR A 58 12.38 1.05 9.50
CA THR A 58 12.53 -0.22 8.79
C THR A 58 11.45 -0.39 7.73
N ILE A 59 11.77 -0.09 6.49
CA ILE A 59 10.94 -0.48 5.37
C ILE A 59 11.33 -1.91 5.00
N SER A 60 10.43 -2.84 5.25
CA SER A 60 10.55 -4.22 4.80
C SER A 60 10.83 -4.26 3.29
N SER A 61 11.61 -5.22 2.83
CA SER A 61 11.98 -5.38 1.42
C SER A 61 10.75 -5.31 0.50
N GLY A 62 10.81 -4.51 -0.55
CA GLY A 62 9.74 -4.37 -1.56
C GLY A 62 9.01 -3.03 -1.58
N TRP A 63 9.37 -2.05 -0.76
CA TRP A 63 8.82 -0.71 -0.86
C TRP A 63 9.57 0.14 -1.90
N LEU A 64 8.82 0.96 -2.65
CA LEU A 64 9.36 1.93 -3.61
C LEU A 64 8.98 3.34 -3.16
N SER A 65 9.91 4.29 -3.32
CA SER A 65 9.63 5.70 -3.07
C SER A 65 10.07 6.55 -4.26
N TYR A 66 9.18 7.48 -4.66
CA TYR A 66 9.46 8.45 -5.71
C TYR A 66 9.21 9.86 -5.20
N SER A 67 10.04 10.78 -5.63
CA SER A 67 9.84 12.22 -5.47
C SER A 67 9.14 12.77 -6.70
N LEU A 68 8.03 13.47 -6.51
CA LEU A 68 7.22 14.10 -7.53
C LEU A 68 7.05 15.58 -7.25
N HIS A 69 6.94 16.39 -8.30
CA HIS A 69 6.58 17.80 -8.17
C HIS A 69 5.18 17.98 -8.77
N VAL A 70 4.17 18.15 -7.93
CA VAL A 70 2.75 18.25 -8.31
C VAL A 70 2.09 19.37 -7.51
N GLY A 71 1.21 20.15 -8.14
CA GLY A 71 0.53 21.27 -7.48
C GLY A 71 1.48 22.36 -6.97
N GLY A 72 2.64 22.53 -7.63
CA GLY A 72 3.66 23.50 -7.24
C GLY A 72 4.52 23.10 -6.04
N GLN A 73 4.35 21.89 -5.49
CA GLN A 73 5.09 21.39 -4.33
C GLN A 73 5.76 20.04 -4.62
N ARG A 74 6.84 19.76 -3.89
CA ARG A 74 7.53 18.48 -3.96
C ARG A 74 6.90 17.53 -2.95
N HIS A 75 6.52 16.34 -3.41
CA HIS A 75 5.97 15.27 -2.60
C HIS A 75 6.82 14.01 -2.71
N ILE A 76 6.93 13.26 -1.64
CA ILE A 76 7.53 11.92 -1.63
C ILE A 76 6.38 10.93 -1.49
N ILE A 77 6.20 10.09 -2.49
CA ILE A 77 5.26 8.99 -2.45
C ILE A 77 5.99 7.71 -2.05
N THR A 78 5.42 6.99 -1.10
CA THR A 78 5.94 5.72 -0.60
C THR A 78 4.90 4.64 -0.83
N MET A 79 5.25 3.56 -1.53
CA MET A 79 4.30 2.57 -1.99
C MET A 79 4.84 1.15 -1.91
N LYS A 80 3.94 0.19 -1.73
CA LYS A 80 4.22 -1.25 -1.65
C LYS A 80 3.50 -2.02 -2.74
N PRO A 81 4.07 -3.14 -3.25
CA PRO A 81 3.40 -3.95 -4.25
C PRO A 81 2.12 -4.59 -3.67
N LYS A 82 1.06 -4.57 -4.46
CA LYS A 82 -0.21 -5.22 -4.13
C LYS A 82 -0.19 -6.67 -4.64
N LYS A 83 -0.12 -7.63 -3.72
CA LYS A 83 0.10 -9.04 -4.05
C LYS A 83 -1.15 -9.83 -4.48
N ASN A 84 -2.37 -9.38 -4.17
CA ASN A 84 -3.60 -10.18 -4.33
C ASN A 84 -4.65 -9.49 -5.20
N LEU A 85 -4.29 -8.98 -6.38
CA LEU A 85 -5.27 -8.42 -7.33
C LEU A 85 -6.00 -9.48 -8.12
N ILE A 86 -5.39 -10.65 -8.28
CA ILE A 86 -5.88 -11.76 -9.09
C ILE A 86 -5.78 -13.06 -8.30
N SER A 87 -6.77 -13.92 -8.49
CA SER A 87 -6.77 -15.25 -7.88
C SER A 87 -5.77 -16.16 -8.58
N ARG A 88 -5.17 -17.09 -7.82
CA ARG A 88 -4.34 -18.17 -8.34
C ARG A 88 -5.02 -19.01 -9.44
N ASN A 89 -6.33 -19.19 -9.26
CA ASN A 89 -7.17 -19.94 -10.19
C ASN A 89 -7.88 -19.00 -11.16
N PHE A 90 -7.25 -17.87 -11.52
CA PHE A 90 -7.82 -16.95 -12.50
C PHE A 90 -8.10 -17.67 -13.81
N ARG A 91 -9.32 -17.47 -14.32
CA ARG A 91 -9.80 -18.06 -15.55
C ARG A 91 -10.23 -16.99 -16.54
N LEU A 92 -9.76 -17.14 -17.77
CA LEU A 92 -10.21 -16.35 -18.91
C LEU A 92 -11.13 -17.19 -19.77
N PHE A 93 -12.33 -16.68 -20.00
CA PHE A 93 -13.31 -17.31 -20.89
C PHE A 93 -13.43 -16.50 -22.18
N THR A 94 -13.40 -17.21 -23.31
CA THR A 94 -13.58 -16.63 -24.66
C THR A 94 -14.45 -17.57 -25.48
N TYR A 95 -14.83 -17.17 -26.70
CA TYR A 95 -15.70 -17.96 -27.55
C TYR A 95 -15.04 -18.23 -28.92
N THR A 96 -15.20 -19.45 -29.44
CA THR A 96 -14.85 -19.79 -30.81
C THR A 96 -15.82 -19.12 -31.78
N GLN A 97 -15.48 -19.10 -33.08
CA GLN A 97 -16.41 -18.62 -34.13
C GLN A 97 -17.68 -19.46 -34.22
N GLN A 98 -17.63 -20.73 -33.78
CA GLN A 98 -18.78 -21.64 -33.70
C GLN A 98 -19.66 -21.39 -32.48
N GLY A 99 -19.17 -20.60 -31.49
CA GLY A 99 -19.89 -20.25 -30.26
C GLY A 99 -19.55 -21.14 -29.07
N ASP A 100 -18.56 -22.01 -29.21
CA ASP A 100 -18.10 -22.86 -28.09
C ASP A 100 -17.28 -22.04 -27.10
N LEU A 101 -17.46 -22.31 -25.82
CA LEU A 101 -16.73 -21.68 -24.73
C LEU A 101 -15.31 -22.24 -24.63
N LEU A 102 -14.33 -21.36 -24.67
CA LEU A 102 -12.92 -21.67 -24.42
C LEU A 102 -12.55 -21.15 -23.02
N GLU A 103 -11.91 -22.00 -22.25
CA GLU A 103 -11.38 -21.68 -20.92
C GLU A 103 -9.85 -21.72 -20.98
N GLU A 104 -9.22 -20.62 -20.57
CA GLU A 104 -7.77 -20.45 -20.54
C GLU A 104 -7.32 -19.98 -19.15
N GLN A 105 -6.11 -20.36 -18.75
CA GLN A 105 -5.44 -19.80 -17.58
C GLN A 105 -4.20 -19.03 -18.06
N PRO A 106 -4.35 -17.75 -18.44
CA PRO A 106 -3.25 -16.96 -18.96
C PRO A 106 -2.26 -16.60 -17.83
N PHE A 107 -0.99 -16.50 -18.18
CA PHE A 107 -0.03 -15.85 -17.31
C PHE A 107 -0.36 -14.34 -17.24
N VAL A 108 -0.39 -13.78 -16.03
CA VAL A 108 -0.70 -12.38 -15.79
C VAL A 108 0.32 -11.80 -14.84
N GLN A 109 1.03 -10.77 -15.28
CA GLN A 109 1.97 -10.03 -14.46
C GLN A 109 1.20 -9.17 -13.44
N THR A 110 1.50 -9.31 -12.16
CA THR A 110 0.81 -8.61 -11.06
C THR A 110 1.74 -7.88 -10.10
N ASP A 111 3.04 -8.01 -10.27
CA ASP A 111 4.08 -7.44 -9.40
C ASP A 111 4.34 -5.94 -9.63
N CYS A 112 3.72 -5.37 -10.67
CA CYS A 112 3.85 -3.97 -11.06
C CYS A 112 2.68 -3.06 -10.57
N TYR A 113 1.81 -3.54 -9.69
CA TYR A 113 0.69 -2.76 -9.12
C TYR A 113 1.01 -2.39 -7.68
N TYR A 114 0.81 -1.12 -7.31
CA TYR A 114 1.22 -0.58 -6.03
C TYR A 114 0.11 0.22 -5.36
N HIS A 115 0.08 0.13 -4.02
CA HIS A 115 -0.67 1.02 -3.15
C HIS A 115 0.29 1.73 -2.19
N GLY A 116 0.00 2.98 -1.87
CA GLY A 116 0.86 3.76 -1.01
C GLY A 116 0.23 5.04 -0.50
N TYR A 117 1.07 5.91 -0.01
CA TYR A 117 0.71 7.19 0.58
C TYR A 117 1.79 8.23 0.27
N VAL A 118 1.49 9.49 0.54
CA VAL A 118 2.44 10.60 0.50
C VAL A 118 3.02 10.78 1.91
N ASP A 119 4.34 10.80 2.05
CA ASP A 119 5.02 10.77 3.37
C ASP A 119 4.55 11.89 4.33
N GLU A 120 4.18 13.04 3.79
CA GLU A 120 3.76 14.21 4.58
C GLU A 120 2.23 14.27 4.81
N ASP A 121 1.46 13.40 4.14
CA ASP A 121 0.00 13.35 4.21
C ASP A 121 -0.49 11.92 4.52
N PRO A 122 -0.70 11.57 5.80
CA PRO A 122 -1.14 10.23 6.20
C PRO A 122 -2.53 9.84 5.66
N GLU A 123 -3.35 10.80 5.26
CA GLU A 123 -4.67 10.57 4.68
C GLU A 123 -4.65 10.45 3.15
N SER A 124 -3.48 10.62 2.56
CA SER A 124 -3.28 10.51 1.12
C SER A 124 -3.46 9.08 0.61
N LEU A 125 -3.74 8.96 -0.66
CA LEU A 125 -3.89 7.67 -1.33
C LEU A 125 -3.08 7.66 -2.62
N VAL A 126 -2.23 6.65 -2.77
CA VAL A 126 -1.44 6.41 -3.98
C VAL A 126 -1.84 5.05 -4.56
N ILE A 127 -2.35 5.05 -5.78
CA ILE A 127 -2.78 3.84 -6.50
C ILE A 127 -2.16 3.89 -7.88
N VAL A 128 -1.09 3.17 -8.08
CA VAL A 128 -0.34 3.25 -9.33
C VAL A 128 0.09 1.88 -9.84
N ASN A 129 0.42 1.82 -11.12
CA ASN A 129 1.14 0.71 -11.71
C ASN A 129 2.39 1.19 -12.44
N THR A 130 3.36 0.30 -12.58
CA THR A 130 4.61 0.52 -13.29
C THR A 130 4.81 -0.49 -14.43
N CYS A 131 3.78 -1.24 -14.81
CA CYS A 131 3.83 -2.38 -15.72
C CYS A 131 4.40 -2.06 -17.12
N LEU A 132 4.34 -0.83 -17.54
CA LEU A 132 4.88 -0.36 -18.83
C LEU A 132 6.14 0.50 -18.66
N GLY A 133 6.87 0.35 -17.54
CA GLY A 133 8.05 1.15 -17.24
C GLY A 133 7.74 2.63 -16.97
N SER A 134 6.49 2.96 -16.66
CA SER A 134 6.04 4.33 -16.37
C SER A 134 5.07 4.32 -15.21
N LEU A 135 5.07 5.37 -14.39
CA LEU A 135 4.14 5.53 -13.29
C LEU A 135 2.78 5.95 -13.84
N GLN A 136 1.74 5.14 -13.64
CA GLN A 136 0.39 5.42 -14.11
C GLN A 136 -0.64 5.11 -13.04
N GLY A 137 -1.57 6.03 -12.77
CA GLY A 137 -2.65 5.82 -11.81
C GLY A 137 -3.10 7.10 -11.12
N ILE A 138 -3.45 7.00 -9.85
CA ILE A 138 -4.08 8.05 -9.05
C ILE A 138 -3.19 8.43 -7.87
N LEU A 139 -3.09 9.74 -7.63
CA LEU A 139 -2.46 10.33 -6.46
C LEU A 139 -3.48 11.24 -5.77
N GLU A 140 -3.82 10.97 -4.54
CA GLU A 140 -4.57 11.88 -3.69
C GLU A 140 -3.62 12.59 -2.75
N ILE A 141 -3.53 13.91 -2.86
CA ILE A 141 -2.61 14.74 -2.09
C ILE A 141 -3.39 15.93 -1.54
N ASN A 142 -3.39 16.12 -0.22
CA ASN A 142 -4.09 17.23 0.45
C ASN A 142 -5.56 17.38 -0.01
N GLY A 143 -6.27 16.27 -0.15
CA GLY A 143 -7.67 16.26 -0.57
C GLY A 143 -7.91 16.54 -2.07
N THR A 144 -6.86 16.68 -2.87
CA THR A 144 -6.94 16.84 -4.33
C THR A 144 -6.52 15.55 -5.02
N THR A 145 -7.34 15.07 -5.95
CA THR A 145 -7.04 13.88 -6.74
C THR A 145 -6.35 14.27 -8.05
N TYR A 146 -5.24 13.60 -8.35
CA TYR A 146 -4.51 13.73 -9.62
C TYR A 146 -4.47 12.38 -10.32
N GLU A 147 -4.66 12.36 -11.63
CA GLU A 147 -4.36 11.22 -12.48
C GLU A 147 -2.99 11.43 -13.12
N ILE A 148 -2.07 10.49 -12.91
CA ILE A 148 -0.74 10.51 -13.52
C ILE A 148 -0.66 9.50 -14.64
N MET A 149 -0.14 9.91 -15.79
CA MET A 149 0.06 9.04 -16.94
C MET A 149 1.31 9.44 -17.73
N ARG A 150 1.85 8.49 -18.50
CA ARG A 150 3.02 8.74 -19.37
C ARG A 150 2.66 9.71 -20.49
N LYS A 151 3.56 10.64 -20.78
CA LYS A 151 3.48 11.52 -21.96
C LYS A 151 3.91 10.74 -23.21
N SER A 152 2.98 10.44 -24.09
CA SER A 152 3.11 9.46 -25.18
C SER A 152 4.10 9.81 -26.32
N SER A 153 4.76 10.96 -26.31
CA SER A 153 5.57 11.43 -27.46
C SER A 153 7.05 11.68 -27.16
N THR A 154 7.55 11.36 -25.98
CA THR A 154 8.93 11.66 -25.60
C THR A 154 9.68 10.42 -25.12
N SER A 155 10.95 10.34 -25.49
CA SER A 155 11.92 9.38 -24.92
C SER A 155 12.37 9.77 -23.50
N THR A 156 11.75 10.78 -22.91
CA THR A 156 12.04 11.31 -21.57
C THR A 156 11.03 10.74 -20.58
N PHE A 157 11.44 10.57 -19.32
CA PHE A 157 10.61 10.11 -18.21
C PHE A 157 9.48 11.08 -17.81
N GLU A 158 9.03 11.91 -18.76
CA GLU A 158 7.98 12.88 -18.53
C GLU A 158 6.61 12.21 -18.41
N HIS A 159 5.94 12.54 -17.34
CA HIS A 159 4.54 12.18 -17.07
C HIS A 159 3.68 13.43 -17.11
N LEU A 160 2.40 13.24 -17.34
CA LEU A 160 1.38 14.27 -17.24
C LEU A 160 0.53 13.99 -16.02
N ALA A 161 0.44 14.95 -15.10
CA ALA A 161 -0.46 14.91 -13.96
C ALA A 161 -1.67 15.81 -14.28
N TYR A 162 -2.85 15.21 -14.34
CA TYR A 162 -4.12 15.87 -14.55
C TYR A 162 -4.83 16.01 -13.20
N LYS A 163 -5.26 17.22 -12.88
CA LYS A 163 -6.14 17.39 -11.73
C LYS A 163 -7.53 16.86 -12.10
N VAL A 164 -8.01 15.90 -11.32
CA VAL A 164 -9.34 15.32 -11.49
C VAL A 164 -10.33 16.22 -10.74
N ASP A 165 -11.09 17.03 -11.47
CA ASP A 165 -12.10 17.88 -10.85
C ASP A 165 -13.36 17.10 -10.50
N SER A 166 -13.97 17.45 -9.38
CA SER A 166 -15.35 17.10 -9.09
C SER A 166 -16.24 17.89 -10.05
N GLY A 167 -16.56 17.27 -11.21
CA GLY A 167 -17.22 17.95 -12.31
C GLY A 167 -18.57 18.56 -11.92
N GLU A 168 -18.57 19.83 -11.58
CA GLU A 168 -19.74 20.68 -11.71
C GLU A 168 -19.82 21.15 -13.15
N SER A 169 -20.33 20.30 -14.04
CA SER A 169 -20.88 20.77 -15.29
C SER A 169 -22.36 21.06 -15.05
N GLU A 170 -22.80 22.28 -15.32
CA GLU A 170 -24.22 22.70 -15.31
C GLU A 170 -25.11 21.92 -16.30
N SER A 171 -24.52 21.10 -17.16
CA SER A 171 -25.22 20.14 -18.01
C SER A 171 -25.51 18.87 -17.23
N SER A 172 -26.78 18.57 -17.04
CA SER A 172 -27.41 17.37 -16.43
C SER A 172 -26.45 16.31 -15.91
N PRO A 173 -26.16 16.27 -14.61
CA PRO A 173 -25.09 15.43 -14.08
C PRO A 173 -25.37 13.95 -14.38
N MET A 174 -24.37 13.23 -14.88
CA MET A 174 -24.44 11.79 -15.08
C MET A 174 -24.67 11.08 -13.74
N ARG A 175 -25.57 10.08 -13.72
CA ARG A 175 -26.10 9.47 -12.48
C ARG A 175 -25.98 7.95 -12.52
N CYS A 176 -26.10 7.33 -11.34
CA CYS A 176 -26.43 5.93 -11.21
C CYS A 176 -27.88 5.67 -11.67
N GLY A 177 -28.12 4.49 -12.25
CA GLY A 177 -29.46 4.10 -12.74
C GLY A 177 -30.41 3.63 -11.64
N LEU A 178 -29.95 3.46 -10.42
CA LEU A 178 -30.74 2.97 -9.28
C LEU A 178 -31.50 4.13 -8.64
N SER A 179 -32.83 4.16 -8.76
CA SER A 179 -33.66 5.17 -8.10
C SER A 179 -34.01 4.75 -6.67
N GLU A 180 -34.36 5.72 -5.82
CA GLU A 180 -34.82 5.50 -4.44
C GLU A 180 -36.02 4.54 -4.38
N GLU A 181 -36.97 4.69 -5.30
CA GLU A 181 -38.16 3.83 -5.39
C GLU A 181 -37.80 2.36 -5.72
N GLU A 182 -36.80 2.18 -6.58
CA GLU A 182 -36.31 0.86 -6.95
C GLU A 182 -35.50 0.22 -5.81
N ILE A 183 -34.71 1.01 -5.08
CA ILE A 183 -34.03 0.58 -3.85
C ILE A 183 -35.05 0.05 -2.85
N GLU A 184 -36.09 0.83 -2.54
CA GLU A 184 -37.13 0.41 -1.61
C GLU A 184 -37.85 -0.87 -2.07
N ARG A 185 -38.16 -0.97 -3.37
CA ARG A 185 -38.79 -2.15 -3.95
C ARG A 185 -37.93 -3.40 -3.80
N GLN A 186 -36.65 -3.31 -4.12
CA GLN A 186 -35.75 -4.45 -4.03
C GLN A 186 -35.50 -4.87 -2.57
N MET A 187 -35.39 -3.93 -1.65
CA MET A 187 -35.24 -4.22 -0.22
C MET A 187 -36.45 -4.89 0.37
N LYS A 188 -37.68 -4.44 0.05
CA LYS A 188 -38.90 -5.07 0.49
C LYS A 188 -39.02 -6.50 -0.01
N LEU A 189 -38.58 -6.79 -1.23
CA LEU A 189 -38.57 -8.15 -1.77
C LEU A 189 -37.59 -9.06 -1.02
N GLN A 190 -36.47 -8.52 -0.56
CA GLN A 190 -35.48 -9.28 0.20
C GLN A 190 -35.90 -9.53 1.65
N GLU A 191 -36.56 -8.57 2.30
CA GLU A 191 -37.13 -8.74 3.64
C GLU A 191 -38.18 -9.86 3.71
N SER A 192 -38.98 -10.03 2.66
CA SER A 192 -40.00 -11.09 2.59
C SER A 192 -39.41 -12.50 2.49
N THR A 193 -38.13 -12.63 2.14
CA THR A 193 -37.43 -13.91 1.99
C THR A 193 -36.43 -14.21 3.12
N ALA A 194 -36.18 -13.26 4.02
CA ALA A 194 -35.22 -13.40 5.11
C ALA A 194 -35.89 -13.80 6.41
N THR A 195 -35.71 -15.04 6.83
CA THR A 195 -35.92 -15.43 8.23
C THR A 195 -34.85 -14.73 9.09
N LEU A 196 -35.33 -13.78 9.90
CA LEU A 196 -34.51 -12.95 10.78
C LEU A 196 -33.78 -13.78 11.83
N LEU A 197 -32.51 -14.08 11.60
CA LEU A 197 -31.53 -14.32 12.67
C LEU A 197 -30.83 -13.01 12.95
N GLN A 198 -31.28 -12.27 13.96
CA GLN A 198 -30.54 -11.14 14.51
C GLN A 198 -29.26 -11.67 15.13
N ILE A 199 -28.12 -11.45 14.49
CA ILE A 199 -26.81 -11.62 15.10
C ILE A 199 -26.43 -10.25 15.69
N PRO A 200 -26.03 -10.21 16.98
CA PRO A 200 -25.70 -8.94 17.62
C PRO A 200 -24.55 -8.20 16.91
N TYR A 201 -24.63 -6.90 16.89
CA TYR A 201 -23.78 -5.88 16.27
C TYR A 201 -22.29 -5.89 16.70
N GLU A 202 -21.90 -6.79 17.61
CA GLU A 202 -20.69 -6.66 18.46
C GLU A 202 -19.38 -7.16 17.83
N ASN A 203 -19.38 -7.76 16.63
CA ASN A 203 -18.24 -8.59 16.19
C ASN A 203 -17.61 -8.25 14.83
N TRP A 204 -17.99 -7.19 14.19
CA TRP A 204 -17.73 -6.94 12.77
C TRP A 204 -16.37 -6.30 12.43
N TRP A 205 -15.73 -5.66 13.36
CA TRP A 205 -14.47 -4.93 13.14
C TRP A 205 -13.26 -5.83 12.86
N THR A 206 -13.40 -7.12 13.01
CA THR A 206 -12.27 -8.03 13.07
C THR A 206 -12.15 -8.97 11.88
N HIS A 207 -13.09 -8.90 10.93
CA HIS A 207 -13.10 -9.81 9.80
C HIS A 207 -12.77 -9.10 8.51
N HIS A 208 -11.58 -9.39 8.00
CA HIS A 208 -11.21 -9.08 6.64
C HIS A 208 -12.12 -9.82 5.68
N ARG A 209 -12.72 -9.08 4.77
CA ARG A 209 -13.62 -9.62 3.76
C ARG A 209 -12.90 -9.69 2.44
N LEU A 210 -13.28 -10.67 1.66
CA LEU A 210 -12.77 -10.86 0.33
C LEU A 210 -13.94 -11.00 -0.64
N ILE A 211 -13.91 -10.21 -1.71
CA ILE A 211 -14.87 -10.30 -2.81
C ILE A 211 -14.22 -11.05 -3.97
N GLU A 212 -14.76 -12.22 -4.30
CA GLU A 212 -14.42 -12.94 -5.52
C GLU A 212 -15.15 -12.29 -6.70
N TYR A 213 -14.42 -11.41 -7.41
CA TYR A 213 -14.96 -10.59 -8.47
C TYR A 213 -14.85 -11.28 -9.83
N PHE A 214 -15.97 -11.32 -10.56
CA PHE A 214 -16.07 -11.82 -11.91
C PHE A 214 -16.45 -10.68 -12.86
N VAL A 215 -15.72 -10.50 -13.95
CA VAL A 215 -16.00 -9.46 -14.94
C VAL A 215 -16.34 -10.08 -16.27
N VAL A 216 -17.36 -9.55 -16.93
CA VAL A 216 -17.74 -9.87 -18.30
C VAL A 216 -17.57 -8.62 -19.16
N ILE A 217 -16.84 -8.73 -20.25
CA ILE A 217 -16.62 -7.63 -21.22
C ILE A 217 -17.45 -7.92 -22.47
N ASP A 218 -18.27 -6.95 -22.85
CA ASP A 218 -19.08 -7.02 -24.06
C ASP A 218 -18.23 -7.03 -25.35
N HIS A 219 -18.83 -7.52 -26.44
CA HIS A 219 -18.16 -7.60 -27.72
C HIS A 219 -17.65 -6.23 -28.22
N ASN A 220 -18.43 -5.18 -28.04
CA ASN A 220 -18.07 -3.83 -28.51
C ASN A 220 -16.83 -3.30 -27.79
N ARG A 221 -16.71 -3.51 -26.48
CA ARG A 221 -15.51 -3.14 -25.72
C ARG A 221 -14.30 -3.99 -26.13
N TYR A 222 -14.49 -5.29 -26.34
CA TYR A 222 -13.41 -6.18 -26.81
C TYR A 222 -12.86 -5.72 -28.17
N VAL A 223 -13.74 -5.42 -29.14
CA VAL A 223 -13.36 -4.88 -30.46
C VAL A 223 -12.69 -3.52 -30.32
N HIS A 224 -13.19 -2.64 -29.45
CA HIS A 224 -12.60 -1.31 -29.18
C HIS A 224 -11.15 -1.42 -28.68
N ARG A 225 -10.80 -2.51 -28.00
CA ARG A 225 -9.42 -2.82 -27.57
C ARG A 225 -8.67 -3.67 -28.61
N ASN A 226 -8.99 -3.50 -29.91
CA ASN A 226 -8.38 -4.21 -31.03
C ASN A 226 -8.47 -5.73 -30.93
N SER A 227 -9.49 -6.26 -30.27
CA SER A 227 -9.67 -7.71 -30.02
C SER A 227 -8.47 -8.36 -29.32
N ASN A 228 -7.76 -7.59 -28.50
CA ASN A 228 -6.55 -8.05 -27.78
C ASN A 228 -6.89 -8.46 -26.36
N LYS A 229 -6.80 -9.76 -26.08
CA LYS A 229 -7.06 -10.36 -24.76
C LYS A 229 -6.16 -9.78 -23.67
N THR A 230 -4.87 -9.62 -23.94
CA THR A 230 -3.87 -9.12 -22.98
C THR A 230 -4.19 -7.69 -22.57
N THR A 231 -4.52 -6.81 -23.52
CA THR A 231 -4.93 -5.44 -23.24
C THR A 231 -6.20 -5.38 -22.37
N CYS A 232 -7.18 -6.25 -22.65
CA CYS A 232 -8.38 -6.34 -21.81
C CYS A 232 -8.07 -6.78 -20.39
N ILE A 233 -7.16 -7.74 -20.20
CA ILE A 233 -6.71 -8.18 -18.87
C ILE A 233 -6.00 -7.03 -18.14
N GLN A 234 -5.10 -6.31 -18.80
CA GLN A 234 -4.38 -5.17 -18.22
C GLN A 234 -5.32 -4.04 -17.81
N ASP A 235 -6.30 -3.69 -18.66
CA ASP A 235 -7.35 -2.72 -18.30
C ASP A 235 -8.08 -3.14 -17.03
N MET A 236 -8.47 -4.42 -16.93
CA MET A 236 -9.19 -4.94 -15.76
C MET A 236 -8.34 -4.91 -14.50
N LEU A 237 -7.06 -5.25 -14.59
CA LEU A 237 -6.17 -5.20 -13.45
C LEU A 237 -5.97 -3.77 -12.93
N GLN A 238 -5.86 -2.79 -13.84
CA GLN A 238 -5.77 -1.39 -13.44
C GLN A 238 -7.04 -0.92 -12.73
N ILE A 239 -8.21 -1.28 -13.25
CA ILE A 239 -9.51 -0.97 -12.64
C ILE A 239 -9.62 -1.65 -11.26
N VAL A 240 -9.32 -2.95 -11.16
CA VAL A 240 -9.39 -3.71 -9.91
C VAL A 240 -8.39 -3.20 -8.89
N ASN A 241 -7.21 -2.73 -9.31
CA ASN A 241 -6.25 -2.07 -8.43
C ASN A 241 -6.85 -0.82 -7.76
N GLY A 242 -7.56 0.01 -8.55
CA GLY A 242 -8.30 1.18 -8.04
C GLY A 242 -9.40 0.77 -7.07
N ILE A 243 -10.30 -0.11 -7.49
CA ILE A 243 -11.42 -0.59 -6.67
C ILE A 243 -10.91 -1.19 -5.36
N ASN A 244 -9.89 -2.04 -5.43
CA ASN A 244 -9.31 -2.67 -4.25
C ASN A 244 -8.79 -1.63 -3.25
N ALA A 245 -8.12 -0.57 -3.72
CA ALA A 245 -7.62 0.48 -2.84
C ALA A 245 -8.75 1.26 -2.12
N TYR A 246 -9.89 1.48 -2.80
CA TYR A 246 -11.06 2.11 -2.18
C TYR A 246 -11.69 1.21 -1.14
N TYR A 247 -11.85 -0.07 -1.44
CA TYR A 247 -12.47 -1.05 -0.54
C TYR A 247 -11.56 -1.47 0.62
N LEU A 248 -10.24 -1.41 0.48
CA LEU A 248 -9.31 -1.64 1.58
C LEU A 248 -9.51 -0.66 2.74
N GLN A 249 -9.96 0.56 2.46
CA GLN A 249 -10.28 1.56 3.48
C GLN A 249 -11.46 1.12 4.37
N ILE A 250 -12.25 0.17 3.89
CA ILE A 250 -13.38 -0.44 4.60
C ILE A 250 -13.16 -1.94 4.82
N GLU A 251 -11.90 -2.36 4.99
CA GLU A 251 -11.47 -3.72 5.34
C GLU A 251 -11.99 -4.82 4.41
N THR A 252 -12.08 -4.51 3.13
CA THR A 252 -12.58 -5.43 2.12
C THR A 252 -11.57 -5.52 0.97
N ASP A 253 -11.08 -6.72 0.68
CA ASP A 253 -10.26 -6.99 -0.52
C ASP A 253 -11.17 -7.34 -1.71
N VAL A 254 -10.81 -6.86 -2.88
CA VAL A 254 -11.46 -7.24 -4.14
C VAL A 254 -10.44 -7.97 -5.01
N VAL A 255 -10.73 -9.21 -5.35
CA VAL A 255 -9.81 -10.07 -6.10
C VAL A 255 -10.49 -10.51 -7.40
N LEU A 256 -9.86 -10.20 -8.53
CA LEU A 256 -10.32 -10.67 -9.83
C LEU A 256 -10.10 -12.19 -9.94
N THR A 257 -11.18 -12.95 -9.97
CA THR A 257 -11.11 -14.40 -10.05
C THR A 257 -11.33 -14.89 -11.47
N LYS A 258 -12.12 -14.17 -12.26
CA LYS A 258 -12.54 -14.59 -13.60
C LYS A 258 -12.78 -13.38 -14.50
N LEU A 259 -12.48 -13.56 -15.77
CA LEU A 259 -12.77 -12.62 -16.84
C LEU A 259 -13.39 -13.37 -18.01
N GLU A 260 -14.53 -12.90 -18.50
CA GLU A 260 -15.17 -13.43 -19.70
C GLU A 260 -15.22 -12.34 -20.78
N LEU A 261 -14.70 -12.67 -21.95
CA LEU A 261 -14.71 -11.80 -23.14
C LEU A 261 -15.72 -12.35 -24.15
N TRP A 262 -16.74 -11.58 -24.46
CA TRP A 262 -17.65 -11.92 -25.54
C TRP A 262 -16.96 -11.64 -26.89
N SER A 263 -16.06 -12.54 -27.26
CA SER A 263 -15.12 -12.37 -28.37
C SER A 263 -15.73 -12.37 -29.75
N THR A 264 -16.95 -12.95 -29.93
CA THR A 264 -17.58 -13.08 -31.25
C THR A 264 -18.83 -12.22 -31.43
N LYS A 265 -19.65 -12.09 -30.40
CA LYS A 265 -20.90 -11.30 -30.36
C LYS A 265 -21.34 -11.08 -28.93
N ASN A 266 -22.22 -10.10 -28.71
CA ASN A 266 -22.89 -9.94 -27.42
C ASN A 266 -23.87 -11.10 -27.18
N LEU A 267 -23.84 -11.66 -25.96
CA LEU A 267 -24.69 -12.79 -25.59
C LEU A 267 -26.02 -12.35 -24.97
N VAL A 268 -26.14 -11.06 -24.66
CA VAL A 268 -27.42 -10.39 -24.33
C VAL A 268 -27.58 -9.16 -25.21
N ASN A 269 -28.84 -8.73 -25.39
CA ASN A 269 -29.08 -7.51 -26.15
C ASN A 269 -28.77 -6.27 -25.31
N VAL A 270 -27.60 -5.67 -25.57
CA VAL A 270 -27.10 -4.47 -24.88
C VAL A 270 -27.68 -3.15 -25.45
N GLU A 271 -28.48 -3.22 -26.51
CA GLU A 271 -29.06 -2.04 -27.18
C GLU A 271 -30.35 -1.53 -26.49
N GLN A 272 -30.81 -2.18 -25.45
CA GLN A 272 -32.01 -1.84 -24.68
C GLN A 272 -31.69 -0.79 -23.60
N GLU A 273 -32.70 -0.38 -22.85
CA GLU A 273 -32.55 0.42 -21.63
C GLU A 273 -31.76 -0.36 -20.58
N ILE A 274 -30.97 0.34 -19.76
CA ILE A 274 -30.03 -0.27 -18.82
C ILE A 274 -30.69 -1.26 -17.86
N GLN A 275 -31.94 -0.99 -17.44
CA GLN A 275 -32.73 -1.88 -16.55
C GLN A 275 -33.03 -3.23 -17.22
N LYS A 276 -33.35 -3.18 -18.52
CA LYS A 276 -33.61 -4.40 -19.30
C LYS A 276 -32.32 -5.18 -19.57
N VAL A 277 -31.21 -4.46 -19.78
CA VAL A 277 -29.88 -5.08 -19.94
C VAL A 277 -29.45 -5.76 -18.64
N LEU A 278 -29.61 -5.12 -17.47
CA LEU A 278 -29.32 -5.73 -16.19
C LEU A 278 -30.13 -7.00 -15.98
N SER A 279 -31.45 -6.95 -16.20
CA SER A 279 -32.34 -8.12 -16.07
C SER A 279 -31.95 -9.25 -17.02
N ALA A 280 -31.65 -8.93 -18.27
CA ALA A 280 -31.21 -9.91 -19.28
C ALA A 280 -29.84 -10.51 -18.93
N PHE A 281 -28.91 -9.72 -18.42
CA PHE A 281 -27.59 -10.18 -17.99
C PHE A 281 -27.68 -11.10 -16.77
N CYS A 282 -28.45 -10.72 -15.75
CA CYS A 282 -28.66 -11.57 -14.58
C CYS A 282 -29.29 -12.92 -14.98
N ASN A 283 -30.28 -12.91 -15.86
CA ASN A 283 -30.89 -14.14 -16.38
C ASN A 283 -29.91 -14.99 -17.19
N TRP A 284 -29.13 -14.35 -18.06
CA TRP A 284 -28.07 -15.04 -18.82
C TRP A 284 -27.06 -15.68 -17.86
N LYS A 285 -26.60 -14.96 -16.85
CA LYS A 285 -25.69 -15.47 -15.81
C LYS A 285 -26.26 -16.68 -15.09
N ILE A 286 -27.52 -16.62 -14.63
CA ILE A 286 -28.17 -17.74 -13.93
C ILE A 286 -28.19 -18.99 -14.82
N ASN A 287 -28.53 -18.83 -16.11
CA ASN A 287 -28.67 -19.94 -17.03
C ASN A 287 -27.36 -20.52 -17.56
N ASN A 288 -26.31 -19.69 -17.70
CA ASN A 288 -25.08 -20.09 -18.38
C ASN A 288 -23.89 -20.27 -17.42
N ILE A 289 -23.82 -19.50 -16.35
CA ILE A 289 -22.75 -19.58 -15.35
C ILE A 289 -23.21 -20.47 -14.18
N GLY A 290 -24.38 -20.18 -13.61
CA GLY A 290 -24.98 -20.99 -12.53
C GLY A 290 -23.99 -21.35 -11.41
N ASN A 291 -23.98 -22.62 -11.03
CA ASN A 291 -23.04 -23.17 -10.05
C ASN A 291 -21.71 -23.60 -10.65
N ARG A 292 -21.49 -23.42 -11.96
CA ARG A 292 -20.26 -23.83 -12.65
C ARG A 292 -19.03 -23.08 -12.15
N VAL A 293 -19.23 -21.81 -11.76
CA VAL A 293 -18.13 -20.91 -11.40
C VAL A 293 -18.52 -20.09 -10.17
N ALA A 294 -17.88 -20.37 -9.02
CA ALA A 294 -18.11 -19.60 -7.80
C ALA A 294 -17.66 -18.14 -7.97
N HIS A 295 -18.47 -17.18 -7.52
CA HIS A 295 -18.19 -15.74 -7.51
C HIS A 295 -19.16 -15.04 -6.57
N ASP A 296 -18.72 -13.94 -5.96
CA ASP A 296 -19.53 -13.16 -5.03
C ASP A 296 -20.31 -12.05 -5.75
N ILE A 297 -19.66 -11.42 -6.73
CA ILE A 297 -20.21 -10.33 -7.55
C ILE A 297 -19.76 -10.52 -9.00
N ILE A 298 -20.68 -10.25 -9.94
CA ILE A 298 -20.39 -10.28 -11.38
C ILE A 298 -20.90 -9.02 -12.07
N HIS A 299 -20.02 -8.36 -12.84
CA HIS A 299 -20.36 -7.15 -13.58
C HIS A 299 -20.18 -7.32 -15.08
N LEU A 300 -21.12 -6.78 -15.86
CA LEU A 300 -21.03 -6.63 -17.30
C LEU A 300 -20.53 -5.21 -17.66
N PHE A 301 -19.46 -5.14 -18.43
CA PHE A 301 -18.89 -3.89 -18.95
C PHE A 301 -19.29 -3.73 -20.40
N VAL A 302 -20.05 -2.67 -20.68
CA VAL A 302 -20.63 -2.43 -22.00
C VAL A 302 -20.07 -1.14 -22.61
N LYS A 303 -19.46 -1.21 -23.81
CA LYS A 303 -19.00 -0.02 -24.56
C LYS A 303 -20.18 0.68 -25.23
N ARG A 304 -21.06 1.25 -24.41
CA ARG A 304 -22.23 2.01 -24.84
C ARG A 304 -22.67 2.99 -23.75
N GLY A 305 -23.19 4.15 -24.17
CA GLY A 305 -23.88 5.10 -23.29
C GLY A 305 -25.37 4.76 -23.12
N TYR A 306 -25.85 4.89 -21.90
CA TYR A 306 -27.26 4.73 -21.54
C TYR A 306 -27.89 6.08 -21.12
N GLY A 307 -27.69 7.12 -21.95
CA GLY A 307 -28.11 8.48 -21.63
C GLY A 307 -27.30 9.05 -20.46
N ILE A 308 -27.99 9.38 -19.37
CA ILE A 308 -27.35 9.91 -18.14
C ILE A 308 -26.83 8.81 -17.21
N TYR A 309 -27.12 7.53 -17.49
CA TYR A 309 -26.80 6.44 -16.57
C TYR A 309 -25.39 5.89 -16.83
N LEU A 310 -24.58 5.86 -15.78
CA LEU A 310 -23.21 5.34 -15.80
C LEU A 310 -23.15 3.85 -15.44
N GLY A 311 -24.08 3.39 -14.64
CA GLY A 311 -24.18 2.01 -14.22
C GLY A 311 -25.53 1.71 -13.57
N LEU A 312 -25.76 0.45 -13.28
CA LEU A 312 -26.92 -0.05 -12.55
C LEU A 312 -26.60 -1.40 -11.90
N ALA A 313 -26.80 -1.50 -10.60
CA ALA A 313 -26.61 -2.72 -9.84
C ALA A 313 -27.88 -3.14 -9.10
N ASN A 314 -27.99 -4.43 -8.74
CA ASN A 314 -28.96 -4.89 -7.77
C ASN A 314 -28.45 -4.64 -6.35
N ILE A 315 -29.26 -4.00 -5.50
CA ILE A 315 -28.86 -3.65 -4.13
C ILE A 315 -28.85 -4.86 -3.21
N ALA A 316 -27.87 -4.91 -2.27
CA ALA A 316 -27.72 -5.95 -1.24
C ALA A 316 -27.70 -7.39 -1.79
N ALA A 317 -27.28 -7.54 -3.04
CA ALA A 317 -27.38 -8.77 -3.81
C ALA A 317 -26.10 -9.64 -3.78
N VAL A 318 -25.05 -9.21 -3.08
CA VAL A 318 -23.79 -9.97 -2.95
C VAL A 318 -24.07 -11.43 -2.54
N CYS A 319 -23.36 -12.39 -3.16
CA CYS A 319 -23.50 -13.82 -2.91
C CYS A 319 -24.90 -14.40 -3.16
N SER A 320 -25.70 -13.72 -3.95
CA SER A 320 -27.04 -14.20 -4.33
C SER A 320 -27.11 -14.50 -5.83
N LEU A 321 -28.23 -15.04 -6.28
CA LEU A 321 -28.48 -15.24 -7.71
C LEU A 321 -28.55 -13.92 -8.48
N LEU A 322 -28.81 -12.80 -7.81
CA LEU A 322 -28.93 -11.46 -8.39
C LEU A 322 -27.69 -10.58 -8.18
N ASN A 323 -26.56 -11.14 -7.84
CA ASN A 323 -25.30 -10.43 -7.56
C ASN A 323 -24.66 -9.79 -8.81
N CYS A 324 -25.46 -9.16 -9.66
CA CYS A 324 -25.04 -8.62 -10.95
C CYS A 324 -25.20 -7.11 -11.05
N ALA A 325 -24.33 -6.51 -11.90
CA ALA A 325 -24.42 -5.11 -12.29
C ALA A 325 -24.03 -4.93 -13.77
N VAL A 326 -24.43 -3.80 -14.34
CA VAL A 326 -24.06 -3.35 -15.68
C VAL A 326 -23.37 -2.00 -15.57
N ASN A 327 -22.19 -1.85 -16.18
CA ASN A 327 -21.41 -0.62 -16.18
C ASN A 327 -21.26 -0.10 -17.60
N SER A 328 -21.60 1.17 -17.81
CA SER A 328 -21.49 1.89 -19.09
C SER A 328 -20.05 2.33 -19.29
N PHE A 329 -19.30 1.64 -20.14
CA PHE A 329 -17.90 1.93 -20.42
C PHE A 329 -17.74 2.97 -21.53
N VAL A 330 -18.24 4.19 -21.31
CA VAL A 330 -18.19 5.29 -22.28
C VAL A 330 -16.84 5.96 -22.28
N SER A 331 -16.30 6.28 -21.10
CA SER A 331 -14.97 6.88 -20.92
C SER A 331 -13.88 5.86 -21.24
N ASP A 332 -12.78 6.31 -21.80
CA ASP A 332 -11.55 5.50 -21.94
C ASP A 332 -10.62 5.66 -20.73
N SER A 333 -10.94 6.55 -19.78
CA SER A 333 -10.26 6.66 -18.49
C SER A 333 -10.60 5.46 -17.61
N LEU A 334 -9.59 4.63 -17.34
CA LEU A 334 -9.74 3.46 -16.45
C LEU A 334 -9.92 3.91 -14.99
N THR A 335 -9.42 5.09 -14.67
CA THR A 335 -9.61 5.77 -13.38
C THR A 335 -11.08 6.09 -13.14
N ASP A 336 -11.73 6.80 -14.08
CA ASP A 336 -13.16 7.09 -14.02
C ASP A 336 -13.99 5.82 -13.85
N MET A 337 -13.63 4.79 -14.63
CA MET A 337 -14.32 3.51 -14.56
C MET A 337 -14.16 2.84 -13.19
N SER A 338 -13.00 2.99 -12.55
CA SER A 338 -12.80 2.42 -11.20
C SER A 338 -13.73 3.03 -10.15
N PHE A 339 -14.02 4.34 -10.24
CA PHE A 339 -15.00 5.00 -9.35
C PHE A 339 -16.43 4.51 -9.61
N ILE A 340 -16.83 4.46 -10.89
CA ILE A 340 -18.18 4.00 -11.28
C ILE A 340 -18.42 2.57 -10.82
N ILE A 341 -17.46 1.69 -11.08
CA ILE A 341 -17.57 0.28 -10.72
C ILE A 341 -17.56 0.08 -9.20
N ALA A 342 -16.74 0.86 -8.47
CA ALA A 342 -16.76 0.83 -7.01
C ALA A 342 -18.12 1.27 -6.44
N HIS A 343 -18.77 2.26 -7.05
CA HIS A 343 -20.13 2.69 -6.71
C HIS A 343 -21.16 1.57 -6.94
N GLU A 344 -21.19 0.98 -8.13
CA GLU A 344 -22.14 -0.10 -8.44
C GLU A 344 -21.91 -1.36 -7.58
N MET A 345 -20.65 -1.67 -7.29
CA MET A 345 -20.28 -2.73 -6.35
C MET A 345 -20.77 -2.40 -4.92
N GLY A 346 -20.74 -1.12 -4.52
CA GLY A 346 -21.31 -0.65 -3.27
C GLY A 346 -22.79 -1.00 -3.14
N HIS A 347 -23.57 -0.82 -4.20
CA HIS A 347 -24.97 -1.24 -4.21
C HIS A 347 -25.12 -2.76 -4.04
N ASN A 348 -24.31 -3.57 -4.72
CA ASN A 348 -24.33 -5.01 -4.50
C ASN A 348 -24.05 -5.38 -3.04
N LEU A 349 -23.23 -4.60 -2.33
CA LEU A 349 -22.92 -4.78 -0.92
C LEU A 349 -23.93 -4.15 0.04
N GLY A 350 -25.00 -3.53 -0.47
CA GLY A 350 -26.09 -2.97 0.33
C GLY A 350 -26.02 -1.49 0.59
N MET A 351 -25.00 -0.78 0.08
CA MET A 351 -24.90 0.66 0.22
C MET A 351 -25.94 1.37 -0.64
N LYS A 352 -26.61 2.36 -0.08
CA LYS A 352 -27.51 3.27 -0.78
C LYS A 352 -26.76 4.52 -1.24
N HIS A 353 -27.48 5.41 -1.93
CA HIS A 353 -26.92 6.72 -2.21
C HIS A 353 -26.77 7.56 -0.94
N ASP A 354 -25.66 8.33 -0.87
CA ASP A 354 -25.42 9.25 0.20
C ASP A 354 -26.49 10.35 0.23
N VAL A 355 -26.99 10.64 1.42
CA VAL A 355 -27.97 11.69 1.71
C VAL A 355 -27.37 12.77 2.61
N ASN A 356 -28.13 13.82 2.91
CA ASN A 356 -27.68 14.87 3.83
C ASN A 356 -27.28 14.27 5.19
N GLY A 357 -26.04 14.57 5.62
CA GLY A 357 -25.45 14.02 6.85
C GLY A 357 -24.42 12.93 6.61
N CYS A 358 -24.39 12.31 5.43
CA CYS A 358 -23.33 11.39 5.04
C CYS A 358 -22.05 12.19 4.68
N THR A 359 -20.91 11.76 5.21
CA THR A 359 -19.64 12.46 5.00
C THR A 359 -18.47 11.50 4.90
N CYS A 360 -17.49 11.85 4.07
CA CYS A 360 -16.19 11.21 3.97
C CYS A 360 -15.03 12.22 4.12
N GLY A 361 -15.33 13.40 4.70
CA GLY A 361 -14.39 14.52 4.78
C GLY A 361 -14.19 15.28 3.47
N ARG A 362 -15.03 15.00 2.45
CA ARG A 362 -15.04 15.65 1.12
C ARG A 362 -16.45 16.12 0.78
N LYS A 363 -16.55 16.93 -0.29
CA LYS A 363 -17.84 17.40 -0.79
C LYS A 363 -18.72 16.22 -1.21
N ASP A 364 -18.14 15.27 -1.92
CA ASP A 364 -18.82 14.10 -2.46
C ASP A 364 -18.05 12.84 -2.08
N CYS A 365 -18.76 11.73 -1.85
CA CYS A 365 -18.21 10.42 -1.55
C CYS A 365 -18.53 9.44 -2.70
N ILE A 366 -17.99 8.22 -2.67
CA ILE A 366 -18.18 7.23 -3.75
C ILE A 366 -19.67 6.99 -4.01
N MET A 367 -20.51 6.90 -2.98
CA MET A 367 -21.95 6.60 -3.12
C MET A 367 -22.81 7.85 -3.39
N ALA A 368 -22.26 8.97 -3.86
CA ALA A 368 -23.06 10.09 -4.34
C ALA A 368 -23.98 9.64 -5.50
N PRO A 369 -25.24 10.12 -5.59
CA PRO A 369 -26.19 9.70 -6.65
C PRO A 369 -25.81 10.16 -8.06
N TYR A 370 -24.72 10.90 -8.20
CA TYR A 370 -24.16 11.41 -9.44
C TYR A 370 -22.67 11.04 -9.54
N LYS A 371 -22.05 11.28 -10.70
CA LYS A 371 -20.63 10.98 -10.89
C LYS A 371 -19.78 11.68 -9.85
N SER A 372 -19.14 10.91 -8.98
CA SER A 372 -18.14 11.35 -8.02
C SER A 372 -16.77 10.84 -8.41
N ASN A 373 -15.75 11.66 -8.17
CA ASN A 373 -14.35 11.30 -8.33
C ASN A 373 -13.64 11.17 -6.98
N SER A 374 -14.40 10.98 -5.91
CA SER A 374 -13.89 10.72 -4.56
C SER A 374 -13.42 9.27 -4.43
N PRO A 375 -12.25 9.02 -3.86
CA PRO A 375 -11.79 7.66 -3.57
C PRO A 375 -12.24 7.14 -2.20
N LYS A 376 -13.18 7.82 -1.52
CA LYS A 376 -13.59 7.50 -0.15
C LYS A 376 -15.09 7.20 -0.06
N PHE A 377 -15.44 6.19 0.72
CA PHE A 377 -16.82 5.93 1.13
C PHE A 377 -17.23 6.81 2.31
N SER A 378 -18.52 7.10 2.42
CA SER A 378 -19.09 7.85 3.54
C SER A 378 -19.25 6.98 4.79
N ASN A 379 -19.48 7.63 5.93
CA ASN A 379 -19.89 6.95 7.16
C ASN A 379 -21.21 6.17 6.99
N CYS A 380 -22.16 6.68 6.20
CA CYS A 380 -23.43 5.99 5.90
C CYS A 380 -23.19 4.71 5.09
N SER A 381 -22.38 4.80 4.02
CA SER A 381 -22.00 3.66 3.20
C SER A 381 -21.39 2.53 4.02
N TYR A 382 -20.58 2.90 4.99
CA TYR A 382 -19.96 1.98 5.93
C TYR A 382 -20.97 1.19 6.75
N GLU A 383 -21.93 1.87 7.36
CA GLU A 383 -22.98 1.29 8.20
C GLU A 383 -23.91 0.37 7.39
N GLU A 384 -24.31 0.81 6.20
CA GLU A 384 -25.21 0.08 5.32
C GLU A 384 -24.57 -1.20 4.78
N MET A 385 -23.34 -1.11 4.25
CA MET A 385 -22.59 -2.28 3.82
C MET A 385 -22.51 -3.30 4.96
N PHE A 386 -22.14 -2.81 6.13
CA PHE A 386 -21.95 -3.64 7.30
C PHE A 386 -23.19 -4.44 7.65
N SER A 387 -24.36 -3.80 7.67
CA SER A 387 -25.65 -4.46 7.96
C SER A 387 -25.97 -5.57 6.96
N CYS A 388 -25.54 -5.43 5.71
CA CYS A 388 -25.72 -6.40 4.64
C CYS A 388 -24.73 -7.56 4.72
N VAL A 389 -23.42 -7.27 4.88
CA VAL A 389 -22.34 -8.28 4.69
C VAL A 389 -22.11 -9.17 5.90
N THR A 390 -22.49 -8.75 7.12
CA THR A 390 -22.33 -9.57 8.34
C THR A 390 -23.02 -10.94 8.26
N LYS A 391 -24.02 -11.06 7.43
CA LYS A 391 -24.80 -12.31 7.22
C LYS A 391 -24.31 -13.14 6.02
N LYS A 392 -23.24 -12.71 5.33
CA LYS A 392 -22.78 -13.30 4.08
C LYS A 392 -21.47 -14.07 4.26
N SER A 393 -21.57 -15.36 4.54
CA SER A 393 -20.43 -16.25 4.78
C SER A 393 -19.49 -16.38 3.57
N CYS A 394 -19.96 -16.15 2.35
CA CYS A 394 -19.17 -16.20 1.12
C CYS A 394 -18.02 -15.19 1.09
N LEU A 395 -18.10 -14.06 1.79
CA LEU A 395 -17.06 -13.03 1.85
C LEU A 395 -15.90 -13.38 2.79
N TYR A 396 -15.94 -14.54 3.43
CA TYR A 396 -14.90 -15.01 4.37
C TYR A 396 -14.09 -16.18 3.83
N ASN A 397 -14.38 -16.67 2.61
CA ASN A 397 -13.54 -17.67 1.96
C ASN A 397 -12.26 -17.00 1.46
N ILE A 398 -11.13 -17.50 1.92
CA ILE A 398 -9.83 -17.07 1.43
C ILE A 398 -9.53 -17.86 0.15
N PRO A 399 -9.48 -17.25 -1.06
CA PRO A 399 -8.91 -17.91 -2.21
C PRO A 399 -7.48 -18.31 -1.88
N VAL A 400 -7.11 -19.51 -2.26
CA VAL A 400 -5.77 -20.04 -2.00
C VAL A 400 -4.73 -19.04 -2.51
N PRO A 401 -3.92 -18.44 -1.64
CA PRO A 401 -2.93 -17.46 -2.08
C PRO A 401 -1.95 -18.11 -3.05
N ILE A 402 -1.47 -17.37 -4.02
CA ILE A 402 -0.37 -17.79 -4.87
C ILE A 402 0.81 -18.12 -3.97
N ARG A 403 1.14 -19.41 -3.79
CA ARG A 403 2.46 -19.76 -3.28
C ARG A 403 3.45 -19.35 -4.37
N THR A 404 4.41 -18.53 -4.02
CA THR A 404 5.48 -18.04 -4.90
C THR A 404 6.47 -19.15 -5.30
N THR A 405 6.04 -20.40 -5.46
CA THR A 405 6.91 -21.55 -5.73
C THR A 405 6.83 -22.09 -7.14
N ASP A 406 6.09 -21.48 -8.06
CA ASP A 406 5.98 -22.02 -9.39
C ASP A 406 6.45 -21.02 -10.47
N VAL A 407 7.63 -21.34 -11.01
CA VAL A 407 8.26 -20.81 -12.23
C VAL A 407 8.39 -19.28 -12.23
N LYS A 408 9.39 -18.78 -11.52
CA LYS A 408 10.00 -17.49 -11.81
C LYS A 408 10.59 -17.58 -13.23
N LEU A 409 9.94 -16.92 -14.18
CA LEU A 409 10.66 -16.44 -15.34
C LEU A 409 11.51 -15.25 -14.84
N THR A 410 12.80 -15.50 -14.66
CA THR A 410 13.77 -14.45 -14.37
C THR A 410 13.80 -13.51 -15.57
N VAL A 411 13.40 -12.26 -15.36
CA VAL A 411 13.36 -11.23 -16.41
C VAL A 411 14.34 -10.15 -16.04
N CYS A 412 15.55 -10.22 -16.61
CA CYS A 412 16.54 -9.16 -16.50
C CYS A 412 15.96 -7.82 -16.98
N GLY A 413 16.13 -6.76 -16.20
CA GLY A 413 15.64 -5.43 -16.50
C GLY A 413 14.34 -5.04 -15.80
N ASN A 414 13.92 -5.80 -14.77
CA ASN A 414 12.74 -5.53 -13.97
C ASN A 414 13.04 -4.82 -12.61
N GLU A 415 14.32 -4.45 -12.39
CA GLU A 415 14.86 -3.84 -11.16
C GLU A 415 14.75 -4.75 -9.91
N LEU A 416 14.59 -6.05 -10.12
CA LEU A 416 14.56 -7.05 -9.06
C LEU A 416 15.63 -8.09 -9.34
N VAL A 417 16.63 -8.20 -8.50
CA VAL A 417 17.67 -9.23 -8.65
C VAL A 417 17.08 -10.60 -8.38
N GLU A 418 17.03 -11.44 -9.40
CA GLU A 418 16.44 -12.78 -9.37
C GLU A 418 17.52 -13.86 -9.43
N GLU A 419 17.10 -15.12 -9.27
CA GLU A 419 18.03 -16.25 -9.28
C GLU A 419 18.73 -16.36 -10.64
N GLY A 420 20.06 -16.25 -10.65
CA GLY A 420 20.90 -16.25 -11.86
C GLY A 420 21.38 -14.86 -12.29
N GLU A 421 20.91 -13.79 -11.65
CA GLU A 421 21.35 -12.43 -11.89
C GLU A 421 22.35 -11.99 -10.82
N GLN A 422 23.31 -11.16 -11.21
CA GLN A 422 24.27 -10.56 -10.28
C GLN A 422 23.80 -9.18 -9.81
N CYS A 423 22.97 -8.52 -10.62
CA CYS A 423 22.38 -7.21 -10.38
C CYS A 423 21.21 -7.00 -11.36
N ASP A 424 20.37 -6.03 -11.11
CA ASP A 424 19.38 -5.55 -12.07
C ASP A 424 19.30 -4.02 -12.00
N CYS A 425 19.70 -3.34 -13.05
CA CYS A 425 19.71 -1.89 -13.19
C CYS A 425 18.44 -1.35 -13.86
N GLY A 426 17.50 -2.21 -14.21
CA GLY A 426 16.26 -1.85 -14.89
C GLY A 426 16.40 -1.83 -16.41
N ASP A 427 15.79 -0.83 -17.03
CA ASP A 427 15.77 -0.75 -18.47
C ASP A 427 17.15 -0.44 -19.11
N THR A 428 17.28 -0.66 -20.42
CA THR A 428 18.53 -0.48 -21.16
C THR A 428 19.11 0.94 -21.07
N GLU A 429 18.26 1.95 -20.87
CA GLU A 429 18.71 3.34 -20.75
C GLU A 429 19.28 3.63 -19.37
N THR A 430 18.63 3.15 -18.33
CA THR A 430 19.10 3.25 -16.93
C THR A 430 20.41 2.48 -16.77
N CYS A 431 20.48 1.26 -17.29
CA CYS A 431 21.70 0.45 -17.26
C CYS A 431 22.88 1.09 -18.01
N SER A 432 22.64 1.86 -19.07
CA SER A 432 23.71 2.57 -19.77
C SER A 432 24.41 3.63 -18.93
N LYS A 433 23.76 4.07 -17.86
CA LYS A 433 24.24 5.11 -16.92
C LYS A 433 24.70 4.51 -15.59
N ASP A 434 24.44 3.24 -15.34
CA ASP A 434 24.80 2.55 -14.10
C ASP A 434 26.27 2.11 -14.18
N PRO A 435 27.14 2.57 -13.27
CA PRO A 435 28.55 2.19 -13.28
C PRO A 435 28.77 0.75 -12.79
N CYS A 436 27.81 0.16 -12.07
CA CYS A 436 27.97 -1.11 -11.36
C CYS A 436 27.34 -2.29 -12.12
N CYS A 437 26.21 -2.09 -12.79
CA CYS A 437 25.41 -3.13 -13.40
C CYS A 437 25.25 -2.93 -14.91
N SER A 438 25.31 -4.01 -15.68
CA SER A 438 25.07 -4.00 -17.12
C SER A 438 23.63 -4.36 -17.46
N LYS A 439 23.20 -4.04 -18.68
CA LYS A 439 21.89 -4.41 -19.24
C LYS A 439 21.63 -5.92 -19.31
N ASP A 440 22.64 -6.74 -19.15
CA ASP A 440 22.56 -8.21 -19.20
C ASP A 440 22.49 -8.80 -17.75
N CYS A 441 22.19 -7.96 -16.76
CA CYS A 441 22.09 -8.28 -15.33
C CYS A 441 23.32 -8.91 -14.71
N ILE A 442 24.49 -8.49 -15.21
CA ILE A 442 25.78 -8.87 -14.67
C ILE A 442 26.56 -7.63 -14.25
N LEU A 443 27.44 -7.78 -13.27
CA LEU A 443 28.29 -6.69 -12.81
C LEU A 443 29.23 -6.20 -13.91
N ASN A 444 29.38 -4.89 -14.01
CA ASN A 444 30.33 -4.24 -14.92
C ASN A 444 31.77 -4.60 -14.54
N ARG A 445 32.66 -4.54 -15.52
CA ARG A 445 34.09 -4.87 -15.32
C ARG A 445 34.71 -4.00 -14.23
N GLY A 446 35.12 -4.64 -13.14
CA GLY A 446 35.73 -3.98 -11.97
C GLY A 446 34.74 -3.69 -10.85
N ALA A 447 33.43 -3.86 -11.06
CA ALA A 447 32.44 -3.80 -10.00
C ALA A 447 32.47 -5.10 -9.18
N GLN A 448 32.34 -4.96 -7.86
CA GLN A 448 32.23 -6.08 -6.92
C GLN A 448 30.79 -6.26 -6.43
N CYS A 449 30.01 -5.19 -6.47
CA CYS A 449 28.62 -5.15 -6.10
C CYS A 449 27.88 -4.04 -6.86
N ALA A 450 26.56 -4.11 -6.90
CA ALA A 450 25.71 -3.07 -7.48
C ALA A 450 24.66 -2.53 -6.50
N PHE A 451 24.40 -3.24 -5.41
CA PHE A 451 23.38 -2.87 -4.41
C PHE A 451 23.80 -3.38 -3.02
N GLY A 452 23.01 -2.98 -2.01
CA GLY A 452 23.20 -3.36 -0.62
C GLY A 452 23.84 -2.28 0.24
N LEU A 453 23.63 -2.35 1.55
CA LEU A 453 24.14 -1.37 2.51
C LEU A 453 25.66 -1.43 2.69
N CYS A 454 26.27 -2.53 2.28
CA CYS A 454 27.71 -2.76 2.29
C CYS A 454 28.35 -2.57 0.91
N CYS A 455 27.63 -1.94 -0.03
CA CYS A 455 28.10 -1.60 -1.37
C CYS A 455 28.13 -0.08 -1.56
N LYS A 456 29.26 0.46 -1.97
CA LYS A 456 29.41 1.88 -2.32
C LYS A 456 30.36 2.02 -3.49
N ASP A 457 29.96 2.82 -4.47
CA ASP A 457 30.77 3.09 -5.67
C ASP A 457 31.23 1.79 -6.36
N CYS A 458 30.33 0.79 -6.46
CA CYS A 458 30.54 -0.55 -7.03
C CYS A 458 31.62 -1.40 -6.32
N GLN A 459 31.98 -1.05 -5.10
CA GLN A 459 32.96 -1.75 -4.27
C GLN A 459 32.36 -2.11 -2.92
N PHE A 460 32.79 -3.24 -2.35
CA PHE A 460 32.43 -3.57 -0.99
C PHE A 460 32.99 -2.55 0.01
N LEU A 461 32.17 -2.16 0.97
CA LEU A 461 32.63 -1.36 2.09
C LEU A 461 33.62 -2.17 2.93
N PRO A 462 34.62 -1.51 3.55
CA PRO A 462 35.61 -2.18 4.39
C PRO A 462 34.95 -2.96 5.54
N THR A 463 35.55 -4.09 5.88
CA THR A 463 35.21 -4.87 7.08
C THR A 463 35.12 -3.97 8.31
N GLY A 464 34.06 -4.16 9.10
CA GLY A 464 33.80 -3.37 10.31
C GLY A 464 33.08 -2.04 10.05
N THR A 465 32.69 -1.74 8.80
CA THR A 465 31.82 -0.60 8.53
C THR A 465 30.42 -0.93 9.05
N VAL A 466 29.84 -0.07 9.91
CA VAL A 466 28.47 -0.23 10.39
C VAL A 466 27.50 -0.12 9.22
N CYS A 467 26.71 -1.14 8.97
CA CYS A 467 25.68 -1.12 7.94
C CYS A 467 24.27 -0.97 8.53
N ARG A 468 24.08 -1.33 9.80
CA ARG A 468 22.88 -1.05 10.56
C ARG A 468 23.24 -0.74 12.00
N GLU A 469 22.82 0.40 12.50
CA GLU A 469 22.97 0.79 13.90
C GLU A 469 21.87 0.19 14.77
N GLU A 470 22.15 -0.08 16.04
CA GLU A 470 21.16 -0.48 17.03
C GLU A 470 20.08 0.59 17.20
N LYS A 471 18.81 0.21 17.21
CA LYS A 471 17.66 1.12 17.30
C LYS A 471 17.19 1.36 18.73
N ASN A 472 17.37 0.40 19.58
CA ASN A 472 16.95 0.41 20.98
C ASN A 472 17.78 -0.60 21.79
N GLU A 473 17.55 -0.65 23.09
CA GLU A 473 18.31 -1.53 24.00
C GLU A 473 18.15 -3.04 23.76
N CYS A 474 17.14 -3.48 22.98
CA CYS A 474 16.96 -4.89 22.60
C CYS A 474 17.55 -5.22 21.24
N ASP A 475 18.05 -4.24 20.54
CA ASP A 475 18.65 -4.38 19.22
C ASP A 475 20.17 -4.54 19.32
N LEU A 476 20.80 -5.02 18.26
CA LEU A 476 22.23 -5.19 18.13
C LEU A 476 22.69 -4.66 16.78
N PRO A 477 23.91 -4.07 16.67
CA PRO A 477 24.41 -3.53 15.41
C PRO A 477 24.96 -4.62 14.50
N GLU A 478 24.95 -4.36 13.18
CA GLU A 478 25.57 -5.20 12.17
C GLU A 478 26.66 -4.43 11.40
N TRP A 479 27.65 -5.20 10.96
CA TRP A 479 28.83 -4.67 10.27
C TRP A 479 29.09 -5.40 8.96
N CYS A 480 29.55 -4.66 7.97
CA CYS A 480 30.00 -5.22 6.70
C CYS A 480 31.20 -6.15 6.90
N ASN A 481 31.21 -7.28 6.20
CA ASN A 481 32.29 -8.24 6.26
C ASN A 481 33.42 -7.97 5.23
N GLY A 482 33.23 -6.98 4.35
CA GLY A 482 34.21 -6.61 3.32
C GLY A 482 34.20 -7.51 2.08
N THR A 483 33.29 -8.50 2.01
CA THR A 483 33.22 -9.48 0.91
C THR A 483 31.82 -9.64 0.33
N SER A 484 30.84 -8.92 0.86
CA SER A 484 29.44 -8.89 0.39
C SER A 484 28.95 -7.44 0.33
N GLY A 485 28.08 -7.16 -0.64
CA GLY A 485 27.34 -5.89 -0.71
C GLY A 485 26.18 -5.83 0.29
N GLU A 486 25.73 -6.96 0.79
CA GLU A 486 24.60 -7.06 1.72
C GLU A 486 25.07 -6.94 3.16
N CYS A 487 24.31 -6.22 3.98
CA CYS A 487 24.43 -6.23 5.41
C CYS A 487 23.95 -7.58 5.95
N PRO A 488 24.56 -8.14 7.03
CA PRO A 488 24.03 -9.33 7.68
C PRO A 488 22.54 -9.18 8.03
N GLU A 489 21.86 -10.31 8.18
CA GLU A 489 20.47 -10.32 8.67
C GLU A 489 20.40 -9.74 10.08
N ASP A 490 19.32 -9.01 10.37
CA ASP A 490 19.11 -8.34 11.65
C ASP A 490 19.33 -9.28 12.83
N VAL A 491 20.31 -8.97 13.68
CA VAL A 491 20.54 -9.59 14.98
C VAL A 491 20.01 -8.70 16.09
N TYR A 492 19.40 -9.28 17.08
CA TYR A 492 18.88 -8.59 18.26
C TYR A 492 19.00 -9.50 19.48
N LYS A 493 18.89 -8.91 20.67
CA LYS A 493 18.95 -9.69 21.91
C LYS A 493 17.84 -10.72 21.94
N GLU A 494 18.19 -11.92 22.37
CA GLU A 494 17.26 -13.03 22.45
C GLU A 494 15.99 -12.68 23.23
N ASP A 495 14.86 -13.18 22.72
CA ASP A 495 13.56 -13.00 23.37
C ASP A 495 13.60 -13.51 24.83
N GLY A 496 13.11 -12.69 25.76
CA GLY A 496 13.19 -12.96 27.19
C GLY A 496 14.41 -12.39 27.90
N THR A 497 15.34 -11.74 27.17
CA THR A 497 16.44 -10.98 27.80
C THR A 497 15.86 -9.79 28.57
N PRO A 498 16.22 -9.57 29.85
CA PRO A 498 15.78 -8.40 30.61
C PRO A 498 16.17 -7.09 29.92
N CYS A 499 15.26 -6.11 29.90
CA CYS A 499 15.47 -4.74 29.44
C CYS A 499 14.99 -3.73 30.50
N SER A 500 14.90 -2.44 30.19
CA SER A 500 14.54 -1.38 31.15
C SER A 500 13.21 -1.64 31.85
N ASP A 501 13.10 -1.15 33.11
CA ASP A 501 11.88 -1.13 33.91
C ASP A 501 11.18 -2.49 34.06
N GLU A 502 11.94 -3.53 34.44
CA GLU A 502 11.44 -4.88 34.69
C GLU A 502 10.71 -5.54 33.50
N SER A 503 11.07 -5.10 32.29
CA SER A 503 10.52 -5.60 31.00
C SER A 503 11.51 -6.56 30.33
N TYR A 504 11.07 -7.20 29.28
CA TYR A 504 11.86 -8.19 28.54
C TYR A 504 11.91 -7.84 27.05
N CYS A 505 13.03 -8.09 26.42
CA CYS A 505 13.16 -8.03 24.98
C CYS A 505 12.28 -9.08 24.31
N TYR A 506 11.53 -8.69 23.31
CA TYR A 506 10.74 -9.58 22.47
C TYR A 506 10.68 -9.04 21.04
N LYS A 507 11.11 -9.84 20.08
CA LYS A 507 11.18 -9.47 18.65
C LYS A 507 11.75 -8.07 18.43
N MET A 508 12.97 -7.85 18.95
CA MET A 508 13.73 -6.59 18.79
C MET A 508 13.20 -5.40 19.62
N GLY A 509 12.12 -5.57 20.40
CA GLY A 509 11.50 -4.48 21.17
C GLY A 509 11.51 -4.73 22.67
N CYS A 510 11.69 -3.65 23.47
CA CYS A 510 11.39 -3.62 24.89
C CYS A 510 10.01 -2.96 25.06
N HIS A 511 8.97 -3.75 25.28
CA HIS A 511 7.59 -3.27 25.30
C HIS A 511 7.06 -3.11 26.72
N GLN A 512 6.41 -1.98 26.97
CA GLN A 512 5.84 -1.61 28.28
C GLN A 512 4.47 -1.00 28.08
N HIS A 513 3.56 -1.24 29.03
CA HIS A 513 2.23 -0.60 29.03
C HIS A 513 2.36 0.92 29.08
N ASP A 514 3.23 1.48 29.92
CA ASP A 514 3.46 2.94 30.02
C ASP A 514 3.97 3.54 28.71
N GLY A 515 4.92 2.86 28.07
CA GLY A 515 5.44 3.27 26.76
C GLY A 515 4.35 3.31 25.71
N GLN A 516 3.53 2.28 25.64
CA GLN A 516 2.42 2.18 24.72
C GLN A 516 1.34 3.24 25.00
N CYS A 517 1.03 3.49 26.27
CA CYS A 517 0.10 4.55 26.66
C CYS A 517 0.61 5.94 26.21
N ARG A 518 1.90 6.24 26.39
CA ARG A 518 2.49 7.51 25.93
C ARG A 518 2.46 7.66 24.41
N GLU A 519 2.70 6.58 23.66
CA GLU A 519 2.59 6.61 22.20
C GLU A 519 1.19 6.91 21.71
N ILE A 520 0.16 6.37 22.40
CA ILE A 520 -1.25 6.52 22.00
C ILE A 520 -1.81 7.86 22.45
N PHE A 521 -1.62 8.22 23.73
CA PHE A 521 -2.32 9.37 24.36
C PHE A 521 -1.38 10.54 24.67
N GLY A 522 -0.10 10.44 24.32
CA GLY A 522 0.89 11.50 24.52
C GLY A 522 1.55 11.51 25.90
N ASP A 523 2.54 12.39 26.04
CA ASP A 523 3.34 12.54 27.24
C ASP A 523 2.47 12.80 28.48
N GLY A 524 2.71 12.07 29.54
CA GLY A 524 1.99 12.16 30.82
C GLY A 524 0.92 11.10 30.99
N SER A 525 0.48 10.40 29.95
CA SER A 525 -0.36 9.21 30.09
C SER A 525 0.49 8.03 30.59
N ARG A 526 -0.12 7.16 31.33
CA ARG A 526 0.54 5.99 31.91
C ARG A 526 -0.39 4.79 31.92
N ASN A 527 0.18 3.62 32.21
CA ASN A 527 -0.57 2.40 32.47
C ASN A 527 -1.66 2.63 33.51
N ALA A 528 -2.87 2.19 33.25
CA ALA A 528 -3.96 2.29 34.21
C ALA A 528 -3.83 1.24 35.32
N ASP A 529 -4.55 1.47 36.42
CA ASP A 529 -4.68 0.47 37.49
C ASP A 529 -5.25 -0.84 36.93
N GLU A 530 -4.85 -1.95 37.54
CA GLU A 530 -5.28 -3.31 37.13
C GLU A 530 -6.79 -3.48 37.10
N ILE A 531 -7.53 -2.71 37.93
CA ILE A 531 -9.01 -2.70 37.91
C ILE A 531 -9.57 -2.34 36.54
N CYS A 532 -8.91 -1.43 35.81
CA CYS A 532 -9.31 -1.06 34.44
C CYS A 532 -9.25 -2.27 33.51
N TYR A 533 -8.19 -3.03 33.59
CA TYR A 533 -8.01 -4.24 32.78
C TYR A 533 -8.98 -5.34 33.19
N MET A 534 -9.23 -5.51 34.50
CA MET A 534 -10.16 -6.49 35.01
C MET A 534 -11.61 -6.20 34.60
N GLU A 535 -12.02 -4.95 34.69
CA GLU A 535 -13.40 -4.58 34.38
C GLU A 535 -13.64 -4.48 32.87
N VAL A 536 -12.70 -3.89 32.12
CA VAL A 536 -12.90 -3.66 30.68
C VAL A 536 -12.58 -4.93 29.87
N ASN A 537 -11.42 -5.55 30.06
CA ASN A 537 -10.98 -6.65 29.19
C ASN A 537 -11.77 -7.96 29.39
N ARG A 538 -12.54 -8.06 30.44
CA ARG A 538 -13.43 -9.20 30.70
C ARG A 538 -14.84 -9.02 30.14
N VAL A 539 -15.17 -7.86 29.60
CA VAL A 539 -16.46 -7.65 28.91
C VAL A 539 -16.54 -8.53 27.66
N GLY A 540 -15.48 -8.58 26.86
CA GLY A 540 -15.43 -9.35 25.62
C GLY A 540 -16.10 -8.59 24.46
N ASP A 541 -15.90 -7.29 24.43
CA ASP A 541 -16.32 -6.40 23.34
C ASP A 541 -15.09 -5.81 22.61
N ARG A 542 -15.33 -4.86 21.67
CA ARG A 542 -14.27 -4.23 20.90
C ARG A 542 -13.27 -3.42 21.72
N PHE A 543 -13.66 -2.93 22.89
CA PHE A 543 -12.82 -2.11 23.77
C PHE A 543 -12.15 -2.90 24.87
N GLY A 544 -12.62 -4.13 25.12
CA GLY A 544 -12.08 -5.00 26.15
C GLY A 544 -12.12 -6.46 25.78
N ASN A 545 -11.00 -7.02 25.30
CA ASN A 545 -10.91 -8.40 24.84
C ASN A 545 -9.47 -8.93 24.85
N CYS A 546 -9.34 -10.24 24.76
CA CYS A 546 -8.10 -10.98 24.53
C CYS A 546 -8.09 -11.63 23.14
N GLY A 547 -8.36 -10.82 22.10
CA GLY A 547 -8.48 -11.27 20.72
C GLY A 547 -9.89 -11.71 20.37
N ASN A 548 -10.03 -12.29 19.19
CA ASN A 548 -11.31 -12.73 18.64
C ASN A 548 -11.23 -14.14 18.09
N ASP A 549 -12.34 -14.81 18.14
CA ASP A 549 -12.62 -15.97 17.33
C ASP A 549 -13.33 -15.50 16.05
N SER A 550 -13.41 -16.34 15.03
CA SER A 550 -14.01 -16.01 13.74
C SER A 550 -15.43 -15.41 13.80
N SER A 551 -16.07 -15.33 14.96
CA SER A 551 -17.43 -14.83 15.14
C SER A 551 -17.67 -13.88 16.31
N LYS A 552 -16.72 -13.70 17.25
CA LYS A 552 -16.90 -12.81 18.41
C LYS A 552 -15.59 -12.52 19.14
N TYR A 553 -15.56 -11.39 19.88
CA TYR A 553 -14.49 -11.07 20.80
C TYR A 553 -14.42 -12.06 21.96
N ARG A 554 -13.20 -12.43 22.34
CA ARG A 554 -12.95 -13.35 23.43
C ARG A 554 -12.67 -12.56 24.70
N ARG A 555 -13.45 -12.83 25.74
CA ARG A 555 -13.23 -12.31 27.09
C ARG A 555 -11.85 -12.76 27.59
N CYS A 556 -11.11 -11.86 28.21
CA CYS A 556 -9.87 -12.24 28.88
C CYS A 556 -10.16 -13.14 30.10
N ARG A 557 -9.31 -14.12 30.30
CA ARG A 557 -9.23 -14.81 31.60
C ARG A 557 -8.60 -13.87 32.60
N LEU A 558 -8.83 -14.06 33.89
CA LEU A 558 -8.27 -13.20 34.93
C LEU A 558 -6.73 -13.10 34.85
N ALA A 559 -6.06 -14.20 34.56
CA ALA A 559 -4.62 -14.23 34.39
C ALA A 559 -4.12 -13.49 33.12
N ASP A 560 -4.97 -13.26 32.16
CA ASP A 560 -4.61 -12.70 30.84
C ASP A 560 -5.06 -11.23 30.66
N VAL A 561 -5.69 -10.63 31.67
CA VAL A 561 -6.34 -9.30 31.55
C VAL A 561 -5.35 -8.22 31.11
N LEU A 562 -4.10 -8.25 31.61
CA LEU A 562 -3.05 -7.29 31.24
C LEU A 562 -2.49 -7.50 29.82
N CYS A 563 -2.84 -8.60 29.15
CA CYS A 563 -2.44 -8.90 27.79
C CYS A 563 -3.54 -8.65 26.74
N GLY A 564 -4.67 -8.11 27.16
CA GLY A 564 -5.81 -7.78 26.30
C GLY A 564 -5.63 -6.45 25.56
N ARG A 565 -6.64 -5.60 25.69
CA ARG A 565 -6.56 -4.22 25.19
C ARG A 565 -5.87 -3.33 26.20
N ILE A 566 -5.06 -2.39 25.70
CA ILE A 566 -4.36 -1.43 26.54
C ILE A 566 -5.35 -0.54 27.30
N GLN A 567 -5.10 -0.33 28.58
CA GLN A 567 -5.87 0.60 29.41
C GLN A 567 -4.91 1.65 29.96
N CYS A 568 -5.24 2.91 29.75
CA CYS A 568 -4.38 4.03 30.13
C CYS A 568 -5.11 4.99 31.07
N GLU A 569 -4.36 5.69 31.88
CA GLU A 569 -4.86 6.76 32.75
C GLU A 569 -4.09 8.06 32.60
N ASN A 570 -4.51 9.11 33.28
CA ASN A 570 -3.89 10.44 33.24
C ASN A 570 -3.81 11.06 31.82
N VAL A 571 -4.79 10.76 30.99
CA VAL A 571 -4.89 11.35 29.63
C VAL A 571 -5.33 12.81 29.77
N ARG A 572 -4.42 13.76 29.50
CA ARG A 572 -4.66 15.20 29.63
C ARG A 572 -5.14 15.86 28.36
N LYS A 573 -4.75 15.31 27.21
CA LYS A 573 -5.09 15.83 25.88
C LYS A 573 -5.41 14.64 24.99
N LEU A 574 -6.56 14.71 24.34
CA LEU A 574 -6.91 13.69 23.36
C LEU A 574 -6.01 13.87 22.12
N PRO A 575 -5.46 12.77 21.58
CA PRO A 575 -4.72 12.81 20.34
C PRO A 575 -5.60 13.36 19.20
N GLN A 576 -4.97 13.94 18.18
CA GLN A 576 -5.69 14.24 16.95
C GLN A 576 -6.21 12.92 16.36
N ARG A 577 -7.54 12.84 16.21
CA ARG A 577 -8.18 11.62 15.70
C ARG A 577 -7.71 11.37 14.28
N ARG A 578 -7.19 10.17 14.04
CA ARG A 578 -7.02 9.62 12.70
C ARG A 578 -8.32 8.96 12.25
N ASN A 579 -8.54 8.86 10.96
CA ASN A 579 -9.66 8.08 10.44
C ASN A 579 -9.57 6.65 11.00
N HIS A 580 -10.71 6.11 11.46
CA HIS A 580 -10.85 4.78 12.08
C HIS A 580 -10.33 4.62 13.52
N GLU A 581 -9.98 5.70 14.22
CA GLU A 581 -9.72 5.65 15.66
C GLU A 581 -11.00 5.89 16.45
N THR A 582 -11.30 4.98 17.36
CA THR A 582 -12.34 5.16 18.35
C THR A 582 -11.73 5.19 19.74
N LEU A 583 -11.84 6.30 20.43
CA LEU A 583 -11.43 6.42 21.81
C LEU A 583 -12.59 6.08 22.72
N TYR A 584 -12.34 5.28 23.72
CA TYR A 584 -13.32 4.90 24.73
C TYR A 584 -12.77 5.20 26.11
N TYR A 585 -13.63 5.70 26.99
CA TYR A 585 -13.28 5.84 28.41
C TYR A 585 -14.40 5.37 29.30
N THR A 586 -14.03 4.85 30.45
CA THR A 586 -14.95 4.51 31.52
C THR A 586 -14.34 4.89 32.88
N SER A 587 -15.14 4.98 33.91
CA SER A 587 -14.66 5.35 35.24
C SER A 587 -15.18 4.36 36.26
N PHE A 588 -14.27 3.90 37.13
CA PHE A 588 -14.54 3.04 38.28
C PHE A 588 -13.91 3.68 39.51
N ASP A 589 -14.68 3.92 40.56
CA ASP A 589 -14.21 4.42 41.87
C ASP A 589 -13.20 5.59 41.77
N ASN A 590 -13.48 6.61 40.96
CA ASN A 590 -12.62 7.75 40.64
C ASN A 590 -11.38 7.48 39.77
N ILE A 591 -11.18 6.25 39.28
CA ILE A 591 -10.14 5.91 38.29
C ILE A 591 -10.77 6.01 36.90
N THR A 592 -10.12 6.72 36.00
CA THR A 592 -10.58 6.81 34.60
C THR A 592 -9.70 5.96 33.72
N CYS A 593 -10.30 4.98 33.09
CA CYS A 593 -9.66 4.03 32.17
C CYS A 593 -9.88 4.49 30.73
N TRP A 594 -8.81 4.73 30.00
CA TRP A 594 -8.82 5.11 28.60
C TRP A 594 -8.31 3.97 27.75
N THR A 595 -9.01 3.67 26.67
CA THR A 595 -8.55 2.72 25.65
C THR A 595 -8.88 3.23 24.28
N MET A 596 -8.26 2.65 23.29
CA MET A 596 -8.57 2.95 21.89
C MET A 596 -8.77 1.67 21.10
N ASP A 597 -9.52 1.81 20.04
CA ASP A 597 -9.72 0.81 19.03
C ASP A 597 -9.32 1.42 17.68
N TYR A 598 -8.36 0.80 17.02
CA TYR A 598 -7.77 1.32 15.78
C TYR A 598 -7.85 0.27 14.68
N HIS A 599 -8.59 0.60 13.63
CA HIS A 599 -8.80 -0.27 12.49
C HIS A 599 -8.28 0.38 11.21
N PHE A 600 -7.03 0.15 10.91
CA PHE A 600 -6.41 0.60 9.66
C PHE A 600 -5.91 -0.60 8.85
N GLY A 601 -6.85 -1.36 8.29
CA GLY A 601 -6.55 -2.51 7.43
C GLY A 601 -5.67 -3.59 8.05
N ILE A 602 -5.59 -4.74 7.42
CA ILE A 602 -4.86 -5.94 7.91
C ILE A 602 -3.34 -5.74 8.00
N ALA A 603 -2.80 -4.76 7.30
CA ALA A 603 -1.36 -4.55 7.27
C ALA A 603 -0.82 -3.80 8.49
N THR A 604 -1.69 -3.21 9.30
CA THR A 604 -1.29 -2.39 10.45
C THR A 604 -1.68 -3.08 11.73
N ALA A 605 -0.73 -3.24 12.65
CA ALA A 605 -1.00 -3.80 13.96
C ALA A 605 -2.00 -2.93 14.73
N ASP A 606 -2.95 -3.55 15.41
CA ASP A 606 -3.92 -2.86 16.27
C ASP A 606 -3.18 -2.21 17.46
N PHE A 607 -2.98 -0.89 17.39
CA PHE A 607 -2.28 -0.13 18.42
C PHE A 607 -2.96 -0.15 19.78
N GLY A 608 -4.26 -0.39 19.85
CA GLY A 608 -5.01 -0.53 21.08
C GLY A 608 -4.87 -1.89 21.74
N ALA A 609 -4.17 -2.79 21.10
CA ALA A 609 -3.83 -4.10 21.65
C ALA A 609 -2.53 -4.03 22.43
N VAL A 610 -2.47 -4.67 23.60
CA VAL A 610 -1.20 -4.83 24.32
C VAL A 610 -0.24 -5.61 23.44
N ARG A 611 0.96 -5.07 23.27
CA ARG A 611 2.00 -5.65 22.41
C ARG A 611 2.54 -6.93 23.02
N ASP A 612 2.80 -7.91 22.17
CA ASP A 612 3.54 -9.11 22.58
C ASP A 612 4.92 -8.70 23.14
N GLY A 613 5.36 -9.34 24.20
CA GLY A 613 6.59 -9.00 24.93
C GLY A 613 6.38 -8.03 26.10
N THR A 614 5.20 -7.42 26.26
CA THR A 614 4.89 -6.55 27.41
C THR A 614 4.79 -7.40 28.69
N ALA A 615 5.46 -7.00 29.76
CA ALA A 615 5.40 -7.68 31.04
C ALA A 615 3.99 -7.66 31.64
N CYS A 616 3.48 -8.79 32.09
CA CYS A 616 2.16 -8.93 32.73
C CYS A 616 2.24 -9.42 34.20
N ALA A 617 3.38 -9.92 34.61
CA ALA A 617 3.74 -10.24 36.00
C ALA A 617 5.26 -10.45 36.07
N PRO A 618 5.87 -10.51 37.28
CA PRO A 618 7.27 -10.89 37.40
C PRO A 618 7.53 -12.25 36.72
N ASP A 619 8.51 -12.30 35.81
CA ASP A 619 8.87 -13.48 35.01
C ASP A 619 7.76 -13.95 34.04
N TYR A 620 6.77 -13.07 33.72
CA TYR A 620 5.73 -13.35 32.77
C TYR A 620 5.58 -12.19 31.73
N LEU A 621 5.27 -12.57 30.52
CA LEU A 621 5.05 -11.61 29.43
C LEU A 621 3.87 -12.01 28.55
N CYS A 622 3.33 -11.03 27.85
CA CYS A 622 2.22 -11.22 26.93
C CYS A 622 2.71 -11.83 25.61
N ILE A 623 2.16 -12.97 25.23
CA ILE A 623 2.33 -13.57 23.89
C ILE A 623 0.96 -14.02 23.40
N ASN A 624 0.58 -13.56 22.21
CA ASN A 624 -0.71 -13.89 21.61
C ASN A 624 -1.88 -13.69 22.58
N ARG A 625 -1.90 -12.54 23.26
CA ARG A 625 -2.94 -12.13 24.23
C ARG A 625 -3.05 -13.04 25.45
N LYS A 626 -2.00 -13.71 25.83
CA LYS A 626 -1.91 -14.54 27.03
C LYS A 626 -0.70 -14.15 27.84
N CYS A 627 -0.86 -14.13 29.17
CA CYS A 627 0.24 -13.95 30.10
C CYS A 627 0.93 -15.31 30.31
N VAL A 628 2.14 -15.45 29.80
CA VAL A 628 2.92 -16.70 29.81
C VAL A 628 4.26 -16.49 30.50
N SER A 629 4.77 -17.52 31.18
CA SER A 629 6.08 -17.45 31.80
C SER A 629 7.19 -17.27 30.76
N THR A 630 8.21 -16.47 31.09
CA THR A 630 9.42 -16.31 30.28
C THR A 630 10.14 -17.64 30.04
N SER A 631 9.88 -18.64 30.85
CA SER A 631 10.42 -20.00 30.68
C SER A 631 10.02 -20.67 29.35
N VAL A 632 8.96 -20.22 28.67
CA VAL A 632 8.60 -20.72 27.34
C VAL A 632 9.53 -20.22 26.23
N LEU A 633 10.35 -19.21 26.52
CA LEU A 633 11.34 -18.62 25.61
C LEU A 633 12.75 -19.19 25.83
N VAL A 634 12.89 -20.24 26.67
CA VAL A 634 14.20 -20.83 26.98
C VAL A 634 14.84 -21.39 25.72
N SER A 635 16.04 -20.91 25.46
CA SER A 635 16.91 -21.37 24.38
C SER A 635 18.10 -22.14 24.95
N ASN A 636 18.92 -22.71 24.07
CA ASN A 636 20.17 -23.35 24.42
C ASN A 636 21.31 -22.34 24.70
N CYS A 637 21.10 -21.06 24.45
CA CYS A 637 22.04 -20.00 24.77
C CYS A 637 21.72 -19.42 26.15
N SER A 638 22.75 -19.08 26.89
CA SER A 638 22.62 -18.38 28.18
C SER A 638 23.82 -17.43 28.37
N PRO A 639 23.68 -16.37 29.19
CA PRO A 639 24.81 -15.49 29.52
C PRO A 639 26.03 -16.21 30.07
N GLN A 640 25.81 -17.34 30.74
CA GLN A 640 26.89 -18.22 31.28
C GLN A 640 27.69 -18.87 30.15
N LEU A 641 27.05 -19.29 29.08
CA LEU A 641 27.76 -19.80 27.86
C LEU A 641 28.57 -18.74 27.18
N CYS A 642 28.14 -17.47 27.25
CA CYS A 642 28.89 -16.32 26.79
C CYS A 642 29.88 -15.79 27.83
N HIS A 643 30.25 -16.60 28.82
CA HIS A 643 31.19 -16.29 29.93
C HIS A 643 30.87 -14.96 30.63
N MET A 644 29.59 -14.55 30.68
CA MET A 644 29.13 -13.26 31.22
C MET A 644 29.78 -12.03 30.53
N GLN A 645 30.37 -12.22 29.34
CA GLN A 645 31.03 -11.19 28.54
C GLN A 645 30.27 -10.88 27.25
N GLY A 646 29.01 -11.27 27.17
CA GLY A 646 28.14 -11.03 26.02
C GLY A 646 26.69 -11.37 26.37
N VAL A 647 25.85 -11.21 25.38
CA VAL A 647 24.41 -11.55 25.42
C VAL A 647 24.10 -12.57 24.32
N CYS A 648 23.06 -13.35 24.51
CA CYS A 648 22.55 -14.22 23.45
C CYS A 648 21.77 -13.40 22.40
N ASN A 649 21.99 -13.68 21.13
CA ASN A 649 21.22 -13.09 20.05
C ASN A 649 20.03 -13.99 19.62
N ASN A 650 19.18 -13.50 18.76
CA ASN A 650 18.00 -14.18 18.21
C ASN A 650 18.31 -15.46 17.40
N LYS A 651 19.58 -15.72 17.09
CA LYS A 651 20.07 -16.96 16.45
C LYS A 651 20.69 -17.92 17.45
N HIS A 652 20.55 -17.63 18.74
CA HIS A 652 21.08 -18.43 19.87
C HIS A 652 22.61 -18.50 19.90
N HIS A 653 23.30 -17.48 19.41
CA HIS A 653 24.74 -17.33 19.48
C HIS A 653 25.12 -16.16 20.39
N CYS A 654 26.33 -16.21 20.95
CA CYS A 654 26.80 -15.10 21.74
C CYS A 654 27.15 -13.88 20.90
N HIS A 655 26.59 -12.75 21.27
CA HIS A 655 27.06 -11.43 20.85
C HIS A 655 27.94 -10.85 21.95
N CYS A 656 29.22 -10.83 21.70
CA CYS A 656 30.23 -10.51 22.69
C CYS A 656 30.37 -8.99 22.89
N ASN A 657 30.62 -8.58 24.12
CA ASN A 657 30.94 -7.19 24.44
C ASN A 657 32.25 -6.78 23.77
N ASN A 658 32.42 -5.49 23.57
CA ASN A 658 33.71 -4.93 23.12
C ASN A 658 34.85 -5.51 23.94
N THR A 659 35.95 -5.91 23.32
CA THR A 659 37.12 -6.55 23.87
C THR A 659 37.09 -8.08 24.01
N TRP A 660 35.99 -8.73 23.63
CA TRP A 660 35.84 -10.18 23.61
C TRP A 660 35.53 -10.69 22.21
N GLU A 661 35.86 -11.93 21.90
CA GLU A 661 35.74 -12.48 20.54
C GLU A 661 34.67 -13.60 20.51
N PRO A 662 33.80 -13.60 19.47
CA PRO A 662 32.92 -14.74 19.21
C PRO A 662 33.74 -16.03 18.92
N PRO A 663 33.17 -17.26 19.14
CA PRO A 663 31.73 -17.50 19.30
C PRO A 663 31.23 -17.48 20.78
N ASP A 664 32.09 -17.58 21.75
CA ASP A 664 31.75 -17.82 23.18
C ASP A 664 32.19 -16.72 24.13
N CYS A 665 32.80 -15.66 23.62
CA CYS A 665 33.29 -14.52 24.41
C CYS A 665 34.38 -14.90 25.45
N LEU A 666 35.18 -15.96 25.19
CA LEU A 666 36.26 -16.39 26.06
C LEU A 666 37.59 -15.67 25.76
N LEU A 667 37.88 -15.47 24.50
CA LEU A 667 39.11 -14.86 24.02
C LEU A 667 38.98 -13.33 23.89
N ARG A 668 40.13 -12.63 23.92
CA ARG A 668 40.19 -11.19 23.66
C ARG A 668 40.00 -10.92 22.17
N GLY A 669 39.11 -9.99 21.83
CA GLY A 669 38.80 -9.61 20.46
C GLY A 669 38.14 -8.24 20.36
N HIS A 670 37.23 -8.06 19.42
CA HIS A 670 36.63 -6.76 19.10
C HIS A 670 35.12 -6.66 19.35
N GLY A 671 34.49 -7.72 19.85
CA GLY A 671 33.06 -7.80 20.11
C GLY A 671 32.28 -8.43 18.94
N GLY A 672 30.94 -8.28 18.98
CA GLY A 672 30.04 -8.79 17.95
C GLY A 672 29.72 -10.26 18.07
N SER A 673 29.11 -10.83 17.05
CA SER A 673 28.76 -12.24 16.95
C SER A 673 29.16 -12.80 15.58
N ILE A 674 29.07 -14.11 15.44
CA ILE A 674 29.28 -14.76 14.12
C ILE A 674 28.21 -14.35 13.11
N ASP A 675 27.09 -13.82 13.59
CA ASP A 675 25.94 -13.43 12.76
C ASP A 675 25.92 -11.95 12.39
N SER A 676 26.56 -11.07 13.21
CA SER A 676 26.48 -9.62 13.07
C SER A 676 27.54 -9.03 12.11
N GLY A 677 28.41 -9.86 11.58
CA GLY A 677 29.64 -9.42 10.92
C GLY A 677 30.71 -8.94 11.93
N PRO A 678 31.96 -8.75 11.50
CA PRO A 678 33.05 -8.36 12.36
C PRO A 678 33.01 -6.85 12.66
N PRO A 679 33.03 -6.44 13.94
CA PRO A 679 33.05 -5.03 14.32
C PRO A 679 34.36 -4.34 13.97
N PRO A 680 34.39 -3.00 14.00
CA PRO A 680 35.57 -2.24 13.62
C PRO A 680 36.74 -2.53 14.57
N VAL A 681 37.89 -2.81 13.99
CA VAL A 681 39.14 -2.89 14.77
C VAL A 681 39.52 -1.48 15.24
N PRO A 682 39.68 -1.21 16.54
CA PRO A 682 40.07 0.08 17.02
C PRO A 682 41.40 0.45 16.37
N LEU A 683 41.46 1.57 15.69
CA LEU A 683 42.71 2.09 15.18
C LEU A 683 43.66 2.30 16.38
N PRO A 684 44.95 1.89 16.28
CA PRO A 684 45.90 2.16 17.33
C PRO A 684 45.87 3.65 17.62
N PRO A 685 45.96 4.07 18.90
CA PRO A 685 45.89 5.47 19.26
C PRO A 685 46.89 6.22 18.37
N SER A 686 46.37 7.12 17.56
CA SER A 686 47.25 7.91 16.66
C SER A 686 48.22 8.66 17.53
N ASN A 687 49.53 8.42 17.35
CA ASN A 687 50.58 9.09 18.08
C ASN A 687 50.68 10.59 17.72
N TRP A 688 49.60 11.19 17.25
CA TRP A 688 49.49 12.62 16.94
C TRP A 688 49.85 13.49 18.14
N SER A 689 49.51 13.07 19.37
CA SER A 689 49.92 13.76 20.59
C SER A 689 51.43 13.72 20.76
N MET A 690 52.09 12.61 20.45
CA MET A 690 53.54 12.47 20.52
C MET A 690 54.22 13.34 19.43
N TYR A 691 53.73 13.31 18.22
CA TYR A 691 54.22 14.18 17.13
C TYR A 691 53.99 15.65 17.43
N PHE A 692 52.90 16.01 18.05
CA PHE A 692 52.60 17.38 18.47
C PHE A 692 53.53 17.86 19.58
N VAL A 693 53.80 16.99 20.58
CA VAL A 693 54.79 17.28 21.64
C VAL A 693 56.16 17.41 21.06
N VAL A 694 56.62 16.51 20.19
CA VAL A 694 57.91 16.59 19.50
C VAL A 694 57.99 17.88 18.67
N PHE A 695 56.94 18.27 17.96
CA PHE A 695 56.91 19.51 17.19
C PHE A 695 57.02 20.74 18.09
N ILE A 696 56.35 20.81 19.22
CA ILE A 696 56.45 21.90 20.21
C ILE A 696 57.86 21.98 20.78
N VAL A 697 58.43 20.81 21.17
CA VAL A 697 59.79 20.77 21.71
C VAL A 697 60.80 21.29 20.66
N MET A 698 60.70 20.85 19.42
CA MET A 698 61.55 21.29 18.35
C MET A 698 61.43 22.81 18.05
N TYR A 699 60.16 23.30 18.10
CA TYR A 699 59.88 24.72 17.93
C TYR A 699 60.48 25.58 19.06
N VAL A 700 60.33 25.14 20.32
CA VAL A 700 60.94 25.84 21.49
C VAL A 700 62.47 25.83 21.41
N LEU A 701 63.04 24.66 21.07
CA LEU A 701 64.55 24.59 20.88
C LEU A 701 65.02 25.51 19.74
N GLY A 702 64.23 25.60 18.65
CA GLY A 702 64.49 26.54 17.55
C GLY A 702 64.46 28.01 18.00
N LEU A 703 63.49 28.39 18.84
CA LEU A 703 63.44 29.76 19.40
C LEU A 703 64.60 30.06 20.35
N ILE A 704 64.99 29.08 21.21
CA ILE A 704 66.16 29.23 22.10
C ILE A 704 67.41 29.38 21.29
N ALA A 705 67.62 28.59 20.23
CA ALA A 705 68.76 28.70 19.34
C ALA A 705 68.80 30.05 18.64
N LEU A 706 67.67 30.54 18.12
CA LEU A 706 67.53 31.86 17.52
C LEU A 706 67.86 32.99 18.51
N TYR A 707 67.41 32.87 19.75
CA TYR A 707 67.69 33.82 20.82
C TYR A 707 69.22 33.82 21.16
N GLY A 708 69.80 32.63 21.28
CA GLY A 708 71.26 32.48 21.51
C GLY A 708 72.08 33.12 20.39
N ILE A 709 71.72 32.89 19.13
CA ILE A 709 72.35 33.49 17.96
C ILE A 709 72.23 35.04 18.00
N ARG A 710 71.06 35.55 18.41
CA ARG A 710 70.84 37.00 18.57
C ARG A 710 71.71 37.60 19.68
N GLN A 711 71.90 36.89 20.79
CA GLN A 711 72.77 37.34 21.87
C GLN A 711 74.25 37.32 21.46
N LEU A 712 74.70 36.29 20.76
CA LEU A 712 76.08 36.20 20.23
C LEU A 712 76.39 37.29 19.20
N LYS A 713 75.39 37.67 18.33
CA LYS A 713 75.49 38.78 17.41
C LYS A 713 75.56 40.15 18.10
N LYS A 714 75.06 40.30 19.31
CA LYS A 714 75.14 41.52 20.11
C LYS A 714 76.44 41.66 20.86
N GLN A 715 77.24 40.61 21.05
CA GLN A 715 78.56 40.59 21.74
C GLN A 715 79.74 40.62 20.82
N SER A 716 79.60 40.69 19.52
CA SER A 716 80.70 40.88 18.57
C SER A 716 81.03 42.35 18.53
N PRO A 717 82.22 42.75 19.00
CA PRO A 717 82.71 44.16 18.95
C PRO A 717 82.99 44.50 17.50
N LYS A 718 82.67 45.74 17.13
CA LYS A 718 83.03 46.32 15.84
C LYS A 718 84.55 46.48 15.75
#